data_fae768f52174d61b3603cb416aa8ad90
#
_entry.id   fae768f52174d61b3603cb416aa8ad90
#
_cell.length_a   1.000
_cell.length_b   1.000
_cell.length_c   1.000
_cell.angle_alpha   90.00
_cell.angle_beta   90.00
_cell.angle_gamma   90.00
#
_symmetry.space_group_name_H-M   'P 1'
#
loop_
_entity.id
_entity.type
_entity.pdbx_description
1 polymer ?
#
loop_
_entity_poly.entity_id
_entity_poly.type
_entity_poly.pdbx_seq_one_letter_code
_entity_poly.pdbx_strand_id
1 'polypeptide(L)'
;MGALINNLLYLRYPTRHCTYKLAKFSTGCGLWQDVRMASGPGLPDSLVLEIFLHLPHKAVLSAGFTCRQWFAVSRDEFLWKELLYNYYCIPRSVPRHPAAVSWYREFKRLYDCIPCVEVQTLKEHHDQVLHLAFSHRGHRFSSCSKDCTVKLWDTERSDGTISLVHSSSMRQFNWGYTQFSQFNVDDTLLLVSGVYLGPHQSSSGEIAVISLENYTLLSRVRNKPYDVFGCWLNETHLISGNLHWIGNMTSCSVLWLNKAFQDIESENVNVVKRLFKIQNINASTIRTVMVAHCRRHDSPDLLLDYEAQSKAQAQQTQQHQPLFFDLGNTDSEEEEDEDKEDKEDEEDEERGEKRVSAHLPSFNPSGIQHVIHGRQSIAARERELETKVARLMGSRRTKAPDPNLVSPSAHGEGEDKTYLLFTTGSLTYSPHQIGIKRIMPDQMTTCGPVLGEERSTDEFFDSLDHVIDIHGHIIGMGLSPDHRYLYVNSRAWPAGCVISDPMSPPPIAEEIDLHVIDLKSLREERRSLRAHRAFTPNDECFFIFLDVSRDFVASGAEDKHGYIWDRHYNICLARLKHDDVVNSVAFSPADQELLLSASDDSTIKVWRSPRMVRLAEAPQRPPRARKLLSSLLGRRSANLNGKP
;
A
#
# COMPACT_ATOMS: atom_id res chain seq x y z
N MET A 1 42.12 7.33 28.88
CA MET A 1 41.85 7.18 27.45
C MET A 1 41.95 5.73 26.97
N GLY A 2 42.99 4.97 27.31
CA GLY A 2 43.09 3.57 26.87
C GLY A 2 42.03 2.60 27.38
N ALA A 3 41.45 2.84 28.56
CA ALA A 3 40.40 2.00 29.12
C ALA A 3 39.01 2.24 28.50
N LEU A 4 38.75 3.40 27.91
CA LEU A 4 37.50 3.72 27.20
C LEU A 4 37.49 3.10 25.78
N ILE A 5 38.66 3.01 25.14
CA ILE A 5 38.79 2.46 23.79
C ILE A 5 38.68 0.93 23.85
N ASN A 6 39.22 0.24 24.88
CA ASN A 6 39.09 -1.20 25.02
C ASN A 6 37.67 -1.68 25.33
N ASN A 7 36.84 -0.89 26.01
CA ASN A 7 35.44 -1.25 26.26
C ASN A 7 34.51 -1.00 25.06
N LEU A 8 34.93 -0.22 24.07
CA LEU A 8 34.16 0.06 22.84
C LEU A 8 34.40 -0.98 21.72
N LEU A 9 35.52 -1.73 21.78
CA LEU A 9 35.91 -2.72 20.75
C LEU A 9 35.26 -4.11 20.94
N TYR A 10 34.62 -4.38 22.08
CA TYR A 10 34.04 -5.71 22.39
C TYR A 10 32.54 -5.84 22.09
N LEU A 11 31.86 -4.84 21.51
CA LEU A 11 30.48 -4.96 21.09
C LEU A 11 30.37 -5.48 19.65
N ARG A 12 30.70 -6.77 19.46
CA ARG A 12 30.31 -7.53 18.28
C ARG A 12 28.80 -7.77 18.31
N TYR A 13 28.17 -7.48 17.20
CA TYR A 13 26.76 -7.61 16.88
C TYR A 13 26.02 -8.78 17.55
N PRO A 14 24.88 -8.56 18.17
CA PRO A 14 23.83 -9.56 18.26
C PRO A 14 22.68 -9.21 17.33
N THR A 15 22.29 -10.21 16.58
CA THR A 15 21.07 -10.35 15.81
C THR A 15 19.81 -9.88 16.56
N ARG A 16 19.05 -9.06 15.85
CA ARG A 16 17.62 -8.79 15.91
C ARG A 16 16.81 -9.43 17.05
N HIS A 17 16.59 -8.69 18.14
CA HIS A 17 15.39 -8.69 18.96
C HIS A 17 15.33 -7.35 19.68
N CYS A 18 14.45 -6.44 19.20
CA CYS A 18 14.17 -5.18 19.89
C CYS A 18 13.19 -5.42 21.03
N THR A 19 13.71 -5.69 22.21
CA THR A 19 12.99 -5.45 23.47
C THR A 19 13.58 -4.21 24.13
N TYR A 20 12.87 -3.08 24.04
CA TYR A 20 13.30 -1.84 24.67
C TYR A 20 13.00 -1.86 26.17
N LYS A 21 14.03 -1.98 27.01
CA LYS A 21 13.99 -1.52 28.39
C LYS A 21 14.45 -0.06 28.43
N LEU A 22 13.49 0.84 28.72
CA LEU A 22 13.74 2.26 28.93
C LEU A 22 14.67 2.45 30.15
N ALA A 23 15.90 2.86 29.89
CA ALA A 23 16.77 3.40 30.94
C ALA A 23 16.40 4.88 31.18
N LYS A 24 15.92 5.19 32.38
CA LYS A 24 15.67 6.56 32.84
C LYS A 24 16.99 7.34 32.86
N PHE A 25 17.14 8.30 31.96
CA PHE A 25 18.17 9.32 32.09
C PHE A 25 17.57 10.58 32.68
N SER A 26 18.01 10.91 33.89
CA SER A 26 17.70 12.17 34.56
C SER A 26 18.41 13.33 33.83
N THR A 27 17.63 14.27 33.31
CA THR A 27 18.15 15.51 32.71
C THR A 27 18.59 16.47 33.81
N GLY A 28 19.86 16.43 34.15
CA GLY A 28 20.53 17.52 34.91
C GLY A 28 20.98 18.62 33.95
N CYS A 29 20.22 19.71 33.88
CA CYS A 29 20.63 20.94 33.21
C CYS A 29 21.63 21.68 34.10
N GLY A 30 22.94 21.36 34.01
CA GLY A 30 24.00 22.10 34.66
C GLY A 30 24.59 23.16 33.74
N LEU A 31 24.69 24.38 34.24
CA LEU A 31 25.38 25.50 33.62
C LEU A 31 26.78 25.07 33.15
N TRP A 32 27.10 25.36 31.91
CA TRP A 32 28.45 25.28 31.37
C TRP A 32 29.27 26.41 31.99
N GLN A 33 30.02 26.10 33.04
CA GLN A 33 31.17 26.93 33.46
C GLN A 33 32.35 26.61 32.56
N ASP A 34 33.03 27.64 32.07
CA ASP A 34 34.26 27.57 31.26
C ASP A 34 35.33 26.73 31.97
N VAL A 35 35.39 25.47 31.69
CA VAL A 35 36.54 24.65 31.99
C VAL A 35 37.52 24.81 30.82
N ARG A 36 38.52 25.68 30.99
CA ARG A 36 39.69 25.74 30.12
C ARG A 36 40.44 24.42 30.24
N MET A 37 40.10 23.48 29.37
CA MET A 37 40.88 22.28 29.18
C MET A 37 42.16 22.66 28.41
N ALA A 38 43.30 22.32 28.97
CA ALA A 38 44.60 22.47 28.33
C ALA A 38 44.59 21.79 26.96
N SER A 39 44.89 22.53 25.93
CA SER A 39 44.97 22.09 24.54
C SER A 39 46.20 21.20 24.36
N GLY A 40 46.04 19.88 24.63
CA GLY A 40 46.91 18.87 24.03
C GLY A 40 46.58 18.74 22.53
N PRO A 41 47.48 18.22 21.69
CA PRO A 41 47.22 18.04 20.28
C PRO A 41 45.99 17.12 20.14
N GLY A 42 44.84 17.69 19.78
CA GLY A 42 43.61 16.92 19.51
C GLY A 42 43.84 16.04 18.28
N LEU A 43 43.15 14.90 18.23
CA LEU A 43 43.16 14.08 17.02
C LEU A 43 42.65 14.94 15.85
N PRO A 44 43.25 14.83 14.64
CA PRO A 44 42.67 15.43 13.44
C PRO A 44 41.24 15.01 13.20
N ASP A 45 40.42 15.88 12.62
CA ASP A 45 38.99 15.62 12.35
C ASP A 45 38.80 14.38 11.48
N SER A 46 39.72 14.11 10.54
CA SER A 46 39.70 12.92 9.70
C SER A 46 39.84 11.61 10.49
N LEU A 47 40.68 11.59 11.52
CA LEU A 47 40.83 10.41 12.39
C LEU A 47 39.61 10.24 13.31
N VAL A 48 39.04 11.34 13.80
CA VAL A 48 37.80 11.30 14.58
C VAL A 48 36.64 10.79 13.72
N LEU A 49 36.55 11.22 12.46
CA LEU A 49 35.56 10.76 11.49
C LEU A 49 35.72 9.26 11.25
N GLU A 50 36.94 8.78 11.02
CA GLU A 50 37.25 7.37 10.82
C GLU A 50 36.80 6.51 12.03
N ILE A 51 37.09 6.97 13.24
CA ILE A 51 36.59 6.31 14.47
C ILE A 51 35.07 6.27 14.49
N PHE A 52 34.39 7.37 14.13
CA PHE A 52 32.93 7.44 14.15
C PHE A 52 32.26 6.55 13.11
N LEU A 53 32.90 6.31 11.97
CA LEU A 53 32.40 5.37 10.94
C LEU A 53 32.29 3.92 11.46
N HIS A 54 33.08 3.56 12.46
CA HIS A 54 33.04 2.25 13.11
C HIS A 54 32.10 2.17 14.32
N LEU A 55 31.48 3.29 14.70
CA LEU A 55 30.58 3.36 15.86
C LEU A 55 29.10 3.30 15.44
N PRO A 56 28.24 2.68 16.24
CA PRO A 56 26.81 2.76 16.03
C PRO A 56 26.32 4.21 16.28
N HIS A 57 25.27 4.62 15.57
CA HIS A 57 24.73 6.00 15.60
C HIS A 57 24.52 6.57 17.02
N LYS A 58 24.09 5.74 17.99
CA LYS A 58 23.91 6.16 19.40
C LYS A 58 25.22 6.55 20.07
N ALA A 59 26.28 5.78 19.78
CA ALA A 59 27.61 6.06 20.31
C ALA A 59 28.21 7.33 19.67
N VAL A 60 28.00 7.55 18.37
CA VAL A 60 28.40 8.79 17.67
C VAL A 60 27.74 10.01 18.32
N LEU A 61 26.42 9.95 18.59
CA LEU A 61 25.71 11.05 19.25
C LEU A 61 26.23 11.29 20.67
N SER A 62 26.48 10.24 21.44
CA SER A 62 27.06 10.34 22.80
C SER A 62 28.46 10.91 22.78
N ALA A 63 29.31 10.48 21.84
CA ALA A 63 30.67 10.99 21.64
C ALA A 63 30.66 12.48 21.23
N GLY A 64 29.71 12.89 20.41
CA GLY A 64 29.53 14.29 20.03
C GLY A 64 29.27 15.24 21.21
N PHE A 65 28.77 14.77 22.35
CA PHE A 65 28.61 15.61 23.55
C PHE A 65 29.90 15.80 24.38
N THR A 66 31.02 15.20 24.02
CA THR A 66 32.27 15.26 24.80
C THR A 66 33.04 16.56 24.59
N CYS A 67 33.18 17.07 23.37
CA CYS A 67 33.84 18.33 23.04
C CYS A 67 33.32 18.95 21.74
N ARG A 68 33.64 20.23 21.51
CA ARG A 68 33.19 20.98 20.31
C ARG A 68 33.66 20.35 18.99
N GLN A 69 34.88 19.86 18.95
CA GLN A 69 35.43 19.18 17.77
C GLN A 69 34.64 17.91 17.44
N TRP A 70 34.45 17.03 18.41
CA TRP A 70 33.68 15.79 18.22
C TRP A 70 32.21 16.07 17.92
N PHE A 71 31.65 17.15 18.47
CA PHE A 71 30.31 17.60 18.10
C PHE A 71 30.24 17.99 16.63
N ALA A 72 31.21 18.76 16.11
CA ALA A 72 31.24 19.14 14.70
C ALA A 72 31.36 17.92 13.79
N VAL A 73 32.32 17.00 14.07
CA VAL A 73 32.49 15.77 13.29
C VAL A 73 31.29 14.84 13.41
N SER A 74 30.60 14.77 14.57
CA SER A 74 29.37 13.99 14.72
C SER A 74 28.18 14.47 13.89
N ARG A 75 28.31 15.61 13.22
CA ARG A 75 27.29 16.19 12.31
C ARG A 75 27.73 16.15 10.85
N ASP A 76 28.85 15.52 10.56
CA ASP A 76 29.36 15.43 9.21
C ASP A 76 28.38 14.69 8.29
N GLU A 77 28.14 15.22 7.10
CA GLU A 77 27.17 14.67 6.12
C GLU A 77 27.63 13.33 5.56
N PHE A 78 28.94 13.14 5.34
CA PHE A 78 29.48 11.88 4.86
C PHE A 78 29.28 10.77 5.90
N LEU A 79 29.56 11.07 7.18
CA LEU A 79 29.33 10.14 8.29
C LEU A 79 27.89 9.64 8.33
N TRP A 80 26.92 10.53 8.28
CA TRP A 80 25.49 10.15 8.35
C TRP A 80 25.00 9.46 7.10
N LYS A 81 25.57 9.77 5.93
CA LYS A 81 25.36 9.02 4.70
C LYS A 81 25.77 7.57 4.88
N GLU A 82 27.01 7.33 5.30
CA GLU A 82 27.53 5.98 5.50
C GLU A 82 26.77 5.21 6.60
N LEU A 83 26.46 5.87 7.71
CA LEU A 83 25.65 5.28 8.78
C LEU A 83 24.26 4.87 8.29
N LEU A 84 23.61 5.69 7.45
CA LEU A 84 22.30 5.40 6.91
C LEU A 84 22.32 4.16 6.01
N TYR A 85 23.23 4.14 5.04
CA TYR A 85 23.36 3.01 4.11
C TYR A 85 23.73 1.70 4.83
N ASN A 86 24.64 1.77 5.79
CA ASN A 86 25.08 0.59 6.53
C ASN A 86 24.01 0.09 7.52
N TYR A 87 23.30 0.99 8.21
CA TYR A 87 22.30 0.62 9.21
C TYR A 87 21.06 -0.02 8.58
N TYR A 88 20.59 0.55 7.46
CA TYR A 88 19.38 0.09 6.76
C TYR A 88 19.68 -0.85 5.60
N CYS A 89 20.94 -1.17 5.32
CA CYS A 89 21.37 -2.01 4.20
C CYS A 89 20.84 -1.52 2.84
N ILE A 90 20.82 -0.19 2.67
CA ILE A 90 20.36 0.44 1.42
C ILE A 90 21.47 0.36 0.37
N PRO A 91 21.17 0.03 -0.90
CA PRO A 91 22.14 0.12 -1.98
C PRO A 91 22.69 1.55 -2.11
N ARG A 92 24.02 1.68 -2.25
CA ARG A 92 24.69 3.00 -2.32
C ARG A 92 24.33 3.81 -3.56
N SER A 93 23.73 3.17 -4.56
CA SER A 93 23.18 3.78 -5.75
C SER A 93 21.91 4.62 -5.48
N VAL A 94 21.15 4.31 -4.42
CA VAL A 94 19.92 5.03 -4.09
C VAL A 94 20.26 6.42 -3.53
N PRO A 95 19.80 7.52 -4.15
CA PRO A 95 20.09 8.85 -3.67
C PRO A 95 19.33 9.18 -2.38
N ARG A 96 19.72 10.27 -1.73
CA ARG A 96 18.98 10.82 -0.60
C ARG A 96 17.58 11.23 -1.04
N HIS A 97 16.60 11.04 -0.14
CA HIS A 97 15.22 11.48 -0.35
C HIS A 97 15.19 12.96 -0.79
N PRO A 98 14.46 13.33 -1.87
CA PRO A 98 14.50 14.69 -2.43
C PRO A 98 14.13 15.80 -1.44
N ALA A 99 13.18 15.54 -0.53
CA ALA A 99 12.76 16.49 0.50
C ALA A 99 13.72 16.56 1.70
N ALA A 100 14.73 15.71 1.78
CA ALA A 100 15.65 15.70 2.92
C ALA A 100 16.71 16.80 2.81
N VAL A 101 16.83 17.62 3.85
CA VAL A 101 17.80 18.73 3.90
C VAL A 101 19.22 18.23 4.16
N SER A 102 19.39 17.17 4.96
CA SER A 102 20.67 16.61 5.35
C SER A 102 20.58 15.11 5.62
N TRP A 103 21.71 14.38 5.50
CA TRP A 103 21.77 12.95 5.80
C TRP A 103 21.49 12.65 7.28
N TYR A 104 21.92 13.53 8.19
CA TYR A 104 21.59 13.43 9.60
C TYR A 104 20.07 13.51 9.85
N ARG A 105 19.38 14.47 9.23
CA ARG A 105 17.93 14.61 9.38
C ARG A 105 17.20 13.44 8.77
N GLU A 106 17.71 12.90 7.66
CA GLU A 106 17.13 11.74 6.99
C GLU A 106 17.27 10.48 7.83
N PHE A 107 18.46 10.22 8.38
CA PHE A 107 18.63 9.13 9.34
C PHE A 107 17.68 9.28 10.52
N LYS A 108 17.53 10.49 11.04
CA LYS A 108 16.61 10.77 12.15
C LYS A 108 15.15 10.54 11.75
N ARG A 109 14.73 10.91 10.54
CA ARG A 109 13.38 10.64 10.03
C ARG A 109 13.09 9.14 10.03
N LEU A 110 13.98 8.35 9.45
CA LEU A 110 13.83 6.88 9.39
C LEU A 110 13.95 6.19 10.75
N TYR A 111 14.57 6.82 11.76
CA TYR A 111 14.76 6.22 13.07
C TYR A 111 13.73 6.68 14.10
N ASP A 112 13.39 7.96 14.11
CA ASP A 112 12.60 8.59 15.17
C ASP A 112 11.11 8.83 14.79
N CYS A 113 10.79 8.92 13.48
CA CYS A 113 9.44 9.35 13.05
C CYS A 113 8.54 8.18 12.59
N ILE A 114 9.00 6.94 12.71
CA ILE A 114 8.19 5.76 12.36
C ILE A 114 7.22 5.45 13.51
N PRO A 115 5.91 5.26 13.28
CA PRO A 115 4.97 4.88 14.33
C PRO A 115 5.12 3.40 14.72
N CYS A 116 6.09 3.10 15.59
CA CYS A 116 6.44 1.73 15.97
C CYS A 116 6.40 1.47 17.49
N VAL A 117 6.00 2.45 18.31
CA VAL A 117 5.84 2.32 19.74
C VAL A 117 4.37 2.19 20.08
N GLU A 118 3.95 1.05 20.64
CA GLU A 118 2.59 0.85 21.14
C GLU A 118 2.33 1.78 22.31
N VAL A 119 1.29 2.61 22.21
CA VAL A 119 0.92 3.59 23.25
C VAL A 119 -0.43 3.29 23.89
N GLN A 120 -1.31 2.59 23.18
CA GLN A 120 -2.64 2.22 23.68
C GLN A 120 -3.14 0.97 22.95
N THR A 121 -3.92 0.16 23.68
CA THR A 121 -4.66 -0.98 23.11
C THR A 121 -6.15 -0.81 23.42
N LEU A 122 -7.00 -0.77 22.39
CA LEU A 122 -8.45 -0.66 22.47
C LEU A 122 -9.06 -2.05 22.43
N LYS A 123 -9.96 -2.39 23.37
CA LYS A 123 -10.52 -3.74 23.59
C LYS A 123 -12.05 -3.76 23.61
N GLU A 124 -12.68 -2.78 23.01
CA GLU A 124 -14.14 -2.62 23.01
C GLU A 124 -14.85 -3.52 22.00
N HIS A 125 -14.14 -4.10 21.02
CA HIS A 125 -14.67 -5.16 20.17
C HIS A 125 -14.64 -6.51 20.87
N HIS A 126 -15.60 -7.37 20.52
CA HIS A 126 -15.78 -8.70 21.13
C HIS A 126 -15.43 -9.86 20.17
N ASP A 127 -15.04 -9.55 18.95
CA ASP A 127 -14.65 -10.48 17.92
C ASP A 127 -13.64 -9.81 16.98
N GLN A 128 -13.10 -10.53 16.01
CA GLN A 128 -12.10 -10.11 15.07
C GLN A 128 -12.37 -8.71 14.49
N VAL A 129 -11.39 -7.83 14.52
CA VAL A 129 -11.48 -6.49 13.92
C VAL A 129 -10.92 -6.55 12.51
N LEU A 130 -11.77 -6.30 11.51
CA LEU A 130 -11.47 -6.56 10.11
C LEU A 130 -10.96 -5.32 9.36
N HIS A 131 -11.44 -4.12 9.71
CA HIS A 131 -11.09 -2.91 8.97
C HIS A 131 -11.04 -1.67 9.86
N LEU A 132 -10.15 -0.75 9.47
CA LEU A 132 -9.99 0.59 10.04
C LEU A 132 -10.01 1.64 8.94
N ALA A 133 -10.66 2.77 9.20
CA ALA A 133 -10.60 3.93 8.31
C ALA A 133 -10.54 5.23 9.12
N PHE A 134 -9.62 6.13 8.81
CA PHE A 134 -9.62 7.49 9.35
C PHE A 134 -10.57 8.40 8.56
N SER A 135 -11.14 9.39 9.25
CA SER A 135 -11.70 10.57 8.61
C SER A 135 -10.61 11.38 7.92
N HIS A 136 -10.93 12.12 6.86
CA HIS A 136 -9.95 12.89 6.09
C HIS A 136 -9.21 13.94 6.92
N ARG A 137 -9.86 14.46 7.96
CA ARG A 137 -9.23 15.41 8.91
C ARG A 137 -8.41 14.72 10.00
N GLY A 138 -8.50 13.39 10.14
CA GLY A 138 -7.76 12.62 11.14
C GLY A 138 -8.29 12.73 12.59
N HIS A 139 -9.40 13.45 12.82
CA HIS A 139 -9.97 13.64 14.16
C HIS A 139 -10.74 12.42 14.67
N ARG A 140 -11.22 11.59 13.75
CA ARG A 140 -11.99 10.37 14.04
C ARG A 140 -11.51 9.22 13.19
N PHE A 141 -11.81 8.01 13.63
CA PHE A 141 -11.72 6.83 12.78
C PHE A 141 -12.88 5.87 13.08
N SER A 142 -13.14 4.98 12.14
CA SER A 142 -14.10 3.89 12.28
C SER A 142 -13.41 2.54 12.29
N SER A 143 -14.04 1.57 12.94
CA SER A 143 -13.63 0.17 12.94
C SER A 143 -14.81 -0.76 12.67
N CYS A 144 -14.56 -1.82 11.89
CA CYS A 144 -15.52 -2.87 11.55
C CYS A 144 -15.06 -4.21 12.11
N SER A 145 -16.01 -5.04 12.59
CA SER A 145 -15.69 -6.29 13.24
C SER A 145 -16.70 -7.41 12.94
N LYS A 146 -16.27 -8.66 13.17
CA LYS A 146 -17.14 -9.83 13.17
C LYS A 146 -18.19 -9.82 14.29
N ASP A 147 -18.04 -8.95 15.29
CA ASP A 147 -19.07 -8.74 16.33
C ASP A 147 -20.34 -8.04 15.79
N CYS A 148 -20.41 -7.76 14.48
CA CYS A 148 -21.49 -7.05 13.78
C CYS A 148 -21.64 -5.60 14.19
N THR A 149 -20.61 -4.96 14.74
CA THR A 149 -20.66 -3.54 15.11
C THR A 149 -19.73 -2.71 14.24
N VAL A 150 -20.13 -1.46 14.04
CA VAL A 150 -19.25 -0.38 13.56
C VAL A 150 -19.05 0.57 14.71
N LYS A 151 -17.82 0.85 15.04
CA LYS A 151 -17.47 1.76 16.13
C LYS A 151 -16.78 3.00 15.58
N LEU A 152 -17.10 4.14 16.20
CA LEU A 152 -16.50 5.45 15.93
C LEU A 152 -15.67 5.89 17.13
N TRP A 153 -14.47 6.37 16.85
CA TRP A 153 -13.47 6.73 17.84
C TRP A 153 -13.02 8.18 17.66
N ASP A 154 -12.71 8.85 18.76
CA ASP A 154 -12.16 10.21 18.77
C ASP A 154 -10.67 10.17 19.12
N THR A 155 -9.85 10.87 18.32
CA THR A 155 -8.39 10.95 18.46
C THR A 155 -7.91 12.24 19.11
N GLU A 156 -8.80 13.22 19.36
CA GLU A 156 -8.44 14.59 19.79
C GLU A 156 -8.62 14.87 21.28
N ARG A 157 -8.68 13.85 22.11
CA ARG A 157 -8.78 14.11 23.56
C ARG A 157 -7.57 14.88 24.08
N SER A 158 -7.83 15.78 25.00
CA SER A 158 -6.81 16.64 25.63
C SER A 158 -5.70 15.86 26.36
N ASP A 159 -5.97 14.62 26.74
CA ASP A 159 -5.01 13.69 27.36
C ASP A 159 -4.21 12.86 26.34
N GLY A 160 -4.49 13.00 25.03
CA GLY A 160 -3.86 12.27 23.95
C GLY A 160 -4.30 10.81 23.82
N THR A 161 -5.32 10.36 24.59
CA THR A 161 -5.88 9.02 24.50
C THR A 161 -7.00 8.95 23.49
N ILE A 162 -7.15 7.79 22.84
CA ILE A 162 -8.25 7.49 21.94
C ILE A 162 -9.42 6.91 22.74
N SER A 163 -10.64 7.34 22.43
CA SER A 163 -11.85 6.85 23.11
C SER A 163 -12.99 6.56 22.16
N LEU A 164 -13.83 5.59 22.52
CA LEU A 164 -15.04 5.25 21.80
C LEU A 164 -16.06 6.39 21.93
N VAL A 165 -16.59 6.84 20.77
CA VAL A 165 -17.66 7.85 20.69
C VAL A 165 -19.02 7.20 20.51
N HIS A 166 -19.10 6.24 19.55
CA HIS A 166 -20.36 5.60 19.20
C HIS A 166 -20.15 4.18 18.73
N SER A 167 -21.17 3.33 18.92
CA SER A 167 -21.18 1.94 18.45
C SER A 167 -22.55 1.63 17.85
N SER A 168 -22.58 1.33 16.55
CA SER A 168 -23.78 0.92 15.82
C SER A 168 -23.77 -0.58 15.58
N SER A 169 -24.86 -1.28 16.00
CA SER A 169 -25.03 -2.71 15.74
C SER A 169 -25.82 -2.92 14.44
N MET A 170 -25.27 -3.71 13.53
CA MET A 170 -25.90 -4.03 12.23
C MET A 170 -26.68 -5.35 12.29
N ARG A 171 -26.72 -6.05 13.44
CA ARG A 171 -27.47 -7.32 13.60
C ARG A 171 -28.97 -7.20 13.31
N GLN A 172 -29.58 -6.05 13.61
CA GLN A 172 -31.00 -5.78 13.33
C GLN A 172 -31.34 -5.83 11.83
N PHE A 173 -30.33 -5.72 10.95
CA PHE A 173 -30.46 -5.79 9.50
C PHE A 173 -30.04 -7.14 8.92
N ASN A 174 -29.95 -8.20 9.74
CA ASN A 174 -29.49 -9.53 9.38
C ASN A 174 -28.05 -9.59 8.83
N TRP A 175 -27.19 -8.70 9.29
CA TRP A 175 -25.77 -8.79 8.96
C TRP A 175 -25.09 -9.86 9.81
N GLY A 176 -24.24 -10.66 9.18
CA GLY A 176 -23.35 -11.59 9.86
C GLY A 176 -22.16 -10.90 10.49
N TYR A 177 -21.57 -9.95 9.77
CA TYR A 177 -20.47 -9.12 10.25
C TYR A 177 -20.33 -7.83 9.43
N THR A 178 -19.58 -6.86 9.96
CA THR A 178 -19.13 -5.65 9.24
C THR A 178 -17.69 -5.84 8.80
N GLN A 179 -17.32 -5.43 7.59
CA GLN A 179 -16.03 -5.77 7.00
C GLN A 179 -15.24 -4.60 6.44
N PHE A 180 -15.89 -3.47 6.14
CA PHE A 180 -15.25 -2.31 5.54
C PHE A 180 -16.02 -1.04 5.89
N SER A 181 -15.31 0.08 5.98
CA SER A 181 -15.90 1.40 6.18
C SER A 181 -15.07 2.47 5.48
N GLN A 182 -15.73 3.55 5.06
CA GLN A 182 -15.07 4.69 4.41
C GLN A 182 -15.84 5.97 4.72
N PHE A 183 -15.13 7.01 5.14
CA PHE A 183 -15.72 8.35 5.29
C PHE A 183 -15.92 9.00 3.91
N ASN A 184 -16.98 9.79 3.74
CA ASN A 184 -17.12 10.63 2.56
C ASN A 184 -16.16 11.83 2.63
N VAL A 185 -16.02 12.59 1.53
CA VAL A 185 -14.99 13.63 1.37
C VAL A 185 -15.05 14.72 2.46
N ASP A 186 -16.24 15.07 2.96
CA ASP A 186 -16.45 16.11 3.96
C ASP A 186 -16.55 15.60 5.41
N ASP A 187 -16.36 14.30 5.63
CA ASP A 187 -16.42 13.61 6.93
C ASP A 187 -17.78 13.71 7.64
N THR A 188 -18.89 13.83 6.86
CA THR A 188 -20.26 13.92 7.39
C THR A 188 -20.99 12.60 7.35
N LEU A 189 -20.59 11.68 6.46
CA LEU A 189 -21.20 10.38 6.23
C LEU A 189 -20.17 9.26 6.32
N LEU A 190 -20.64 8.09 6.78
CA LEU A 190 -19.85 6.86 6.82
C LEU A 190 -20.52 5.79 5.97
N LEU A 191 -19.84 5.34 4.94
CA LEU A 191 -20.17 4.11 4.21
C LEU A 191 -19.67 2.93 5.05
N VAL A 192 -20.50 1.92 5.23
CA VAL A 192 -20.18 0.67 5.89
C VAL A 192 -20.60 -0.47 4.99
N SER A 193 -19.72 -1.44 4.77
CA SER A 193 -20.01 -2.67 4.04
C SER A 193 -19.97 -3.86 4.98
N GLY A 194 -20.90 -4.80 4.77
CA GLY A 194 -20.96 -6.02 5.56
C GLY A 194 -21.61 -7.16 4.80
N VAL A 195 -21.61 -8.32 5.39
CA VAL A 195 -22.23 -9.53 4.85
C VAL A 195 -23.64 -9.70 5.37
N TYR A 196 -24.59 -9.68 4.46
CA TYR A 196 -26.00 -9.92 4.73
C TYR A 196 -26.29 -11.44 4.67
N LEU A 197 -26.94 -11.94 5.69
CA LEU A 197 -27.39 -13.33 5.78
C LEU A 197 -28.86 -13.41 5.35
N GLY A 198 -29.08 -13.87 4.12
CA GLY A 198 -30.41 -14.08 3.56
C GLY A 198 -31.03 -15.43 3.97
N PRO A 199 -32.28 -15.69 3.54
CA PRO A 199 -32.94 -16.97 3.75
C PRO A 199 -32.13 -18.09 3.08
N HIS A 200 -32.24 -19.31 3.64
CA HIS A 200 -31.57 -20.53 3.15
C HIS A 200 -30.04 -20.45 3.13
N GLN A 201 -29.43 -19.75 4.11
CA GLN A 201 -27.98 -19.55 4.23
C GLN A 201 -27.33 -18.85 3.03
N SER A 202 -28.11 -18.16 2.20
CA SER A 202 -27.55 -17.33 1.14
C SER A 202 -26.81 -16.14 1.75
N SER A 203 -25.58 -15.87 1.29
CA SER A 203 -24.81 -14.69 1.67
C SER A 203 -24.74 -13.72 0.50
N SER A 204 -24.84 -12.44 0.81
CA SER A 204 -24.60 -11.34 -0.14
C SER A 204 -23.94 -10.19 0.61
N GLY A 205 -23.34 -9.23 -0.10
CA GLY A 205 -22.91 -7.98 0.49
C GLY A 205 -24.09 -7.01 0.64
N GLU A 206 -23.95 -6.10 1.58
CA GLU A 206 -24.81 -4.93 1.71
C GLU A 206 -23.93 -3.72 2.11
N ILE A 207 -24.24 -2.56 1.54
CA ILE A 207 -23.62 -1.29 1.87
C ILE A 207 -24.66 -0.45 2.61
N ALA A 208 -24.28 0.11 3.74
CA ALA A 208 -25.10 1.03 4.52
C ALA A 208 -24.41 2.40 4.59
N VAL A 209 -25.21 3.48 4.60
CA VAL A 209 -24.73 4.84 4.83
C VAL A 209 -25.26 5.34 6.16
N ILE A 210 -24.38 5.79 7.03
CA ILE A 210 -24.68 6.29 8.38
C ILE A 210 -24.31 7.78 8.43
N SER A 211 -25.23 8.62 8.92
CA SER A 211 -24.97 10.02 9.23
C SER A 211 -24.06 10.11 10.47
N LEU A 212 -23.01 10.93 10.41
CA LEU A 212 -22.11 11.17 11.55
C LEU A 212 -22.56 12.30 12.48
N GLU A 213 -23.62 13.01 12.13
CA GLU A 213 -24.23 14.04 12.96
C GLU A 213 -25.09 13.43 14.09
N ASN A 214 -25.96 12.47 13.72
CA ASN A 214 -26.94 11.88 14.62
C ASN A 214 -26.84 10.34 14.70
N TYR A 215 -25.89 9.73 14.01
CA TYR A 215 -25.62 8.29 13.95
C TYR A 215 -26.80 7.46 13.41
N THR A 216 -27.64 8.07 12.57
CA THR A 216 -28.79 7.40 11.95
C THR A 216 -28.41 6.75 10.64
N LEU A 217 -29.02 5.60 10.35
CA LEU A 217 -28.94 4.95 9.05
C LEU A 217 -29.75 5.75 8.02
N LEU A 218 -29.13 6.11 6.90
CA LEU A 218 -29.74 6.90 5.83
C LEU A 218 -30.20 6.02 4.67
N SER A 219 -29.41 5.03 4.27
CA SER A 219 -29.74 4.13 3.17
C SER A 219 -29.01 2.81 3.29
N ARG A 220 -29.55 1.78 2.62
CA ARG A 220 -28.91 0.47 2.44
C ARG A 220 -29.06 0.02 1.00
N VAL A 221 -28.01 -0.56 0.44
CA VAL A 221 -27.94 -1.06 -0.94
C VAL A 221 -27.32 -2.45 -0.94
N ARG A 222 -27.95 -3.41 -1.61
CA ARG A 222 -27.33 -4.72 -1.80
C ARG A 222 -26.18 -4.68 -2.78
N ASN A 223 -25.19 -5.49 -2.50
CA ASN A 223 -23.90 -5.51 -3.20
C ASN A 223 -23.45 -6.95 -3.42
N LYS A 224 -23.04 -7.31 -4.64
CA LYS A 224 -22.58 -8.66 -5.01
C LYS A 224 -21.37 -8.57 -5.93
N PRO A 225 -20.34 -9.36 -5.68
CA PRO A 225 -20.12 -10.17 -4.48
C PRO A 225 -19.89 -9.27 -3.24
N TYR A 226 -19.89 -9.88 -2.04
CA TYR A 226 -19.80 -9.12 -0.79
C TYR A 226 -18.48 -8.33 -0.65
N ASP A 227 -17.42 -8.79 -1.30
CA ASP A 227 -16.07 -8.20 -1.28
C ASP A 227 -15.86 -7.08 -2.33
N VAL A 228 -16.89 -6.61 -3.00
CA VAL A 228 -16.85 -5.34 -3.76
C VAL A 228 -16.63 -4.15 -2.81
N PHE A 229 -17.10 -4.23 -1.57
CA PHE A 229 -17.09 -3.24 -0.48
C PHE A 229 -17.86 -1.97 -0.78
N GLY A 230 -17.80 -1.43 -2.00
CA GLY A 230 -18.29 -0.11 -2.37
C GLY A 230 -17.27 1.00 -2.08
N CYS A 231 -17.47 2.16 -2.68
CA CYS A 231 -16.62 3.32 -2.43
C CYS A 231 -17.36 4.63 -2.70
N TRP A 232 -16.93 5.72 -2.06
CA TRP A 232 -17.42 7.05 -2.39
C TRP A 232 -16.87 7.53 -3.72
N LEU A 233 -17.74 8.15 -4.55
CA LEU A 233 -17.33 8.87 -5.74
C LEU A 233 -17.16 10.37 -5.45
N ASN A 234 -18.04 10.93 -4.64
CA ASN A 234 -18.03 12.31 -4.17
C ASN A 234 -18.74 12.43 -2.80
N GLU A 235 -19.07 13.63 -2.37
CA GLU A 235 -19.69 13.90 -1.05
C GLU A 235 -21.00 13.13 -0.81
N THR A 236 -21.79 12.87 -1.88
CA THR A 236 -23.15 12.34 -1.78
C THR A 236 -23.43 11.10 -2.61
N HIS A 237 -22.50 10.68 -3.46
CA HIS A 237 -22.68 9.52 -4.34
C HIS A 237 -21.65 8.45 -4.06
N LEU A 238 -22.11 7.20 -4.08
CA LEU A 238 -21.29 6.01 -3.87
C LEU A 238 -21.49 4.99 -5.00
N ILE A 239 -20.50 4.13 -5.18
CA ILE A 239 -20.50 3.05 -6.17
C ILE A 239 -20.77 1.74 -5.45
N SER A 240 -21.71 0.95 -5.98
CA SER A 240 -21.98 -0.45 -5.60
C SER A 240 -21.86 -1.37 -6.80
N GLY A 241 -21.90 -2.68 -6.60
CA GLY A 241 -21.81 -3.66 -7.67
C GLY A 241 -22.83 -4.78 -7.56
N ASN A 242 -23.31 -5.27 -8.70
CA ASN A 242 -24.14 -6.45 -8.80
C ASN A 242 -23.58 -7.44 -9.80
N LEU A 243 -23.64 -8.73 -9.45
CA LEU A 243 -23.19 -9.85 -10.26
C LEU A 243 -24.39 -10.59 -10.84
N HIS A 244 -24.35 -10.83 -12.16
CA HIS A 244 -25.33 -11.65 -12.88
C HIS A 244 -24.60 -12.73 -13.66
N TRP A 245 -24.96 -14.00 -13.42
CA TRP A 245 -24.43 -15.13 -14.18
C TRP A 245 -25.06 -15.18 -15.56
N ILE A 246 -24.21 -15.32 -16.60
CA ILE A 246 -24.61 -15.45 -18.01
C ILE A 246 -24.43 -16.90 -18.47
N GLY A 247 -23.47 -17.60 -17.91
CA GLY A 247 -23.15 -18.99 -18.23
C GLY A 247 -22.35 -19.66 -17.12
N ASN A 248 -21.85 -20.87 -17.36
CA ASN A 248 -21.15 -21.62 -16.31
C ASN A 248 -19.87 -20.96 -15.82
N MET A 249 -19.14 -20.29 -16.73
CA MET A 249 -17.84 -19.65 -16.42
C MET A 249 -17.80 -18.19 -16.81
N THR A 250 -18.93 -17.63 -17.16
CA THR A 250 -19.07 -16.23 -17.52
C THR A 250 -20.15 -15.55 -16.69
N SER A 251 -19.85 -14.35 -16.24
CA SER A 251 -20.78 -13.52 -15.51
C SER A 251 -20.70 -12.08 -16.01
N CYS A 252 -21.58 -11.24 -15.50
CA CYS A 252 -21.60 -9.81 -15.75
C CYS A 252 -21.58 -9.07 -14.43
N SER A 253 -20.58 -8.24 -14.24
CA SER A 253 -20.55 -7.27 -13.15
C SER A 253 -21.13 -5.94 -13.62
N VAL A 254 -22.15 -5.47 -12.92
CA VAL A 254 -22.78 -4.17 -13.16
C VAL A 254 -22.46 -3.26 -12.00
N LEU A 255 -21.81 -2.13 -12.29
CA LEU A 255 -21.47 -1.12 -11.30
C LEU A 255 -22.45 0.03 -11.36
N TRP A 256 -22.98 0.38 -10.18
CA TRP A 256 -24.05 1.33 -10.02
C TRP A 256 -23.63 2.56 -9.24
N LEU A 257 -24.09 3.73 -9.69
CA LEU A 257 -24.02 4.98 -8.95
C LEU A 257 -25.27 5.11 -8.08
N ASN A 258 -25.10 5.29 -6.78
CA ASN A 258 -26.17 5.43 -5.81
C ASN A 258 -26.06 6.77 -5.08
N LYS A 259 -27.17 7.30 -4.57
CA LYS A 259 -27.17 8.44 -3.64
C LYS A 259 -27.10 7.96 -2.20
N ALA A 260 -26.39 8.72 -1.38
CA ALA A 260 -26.31 8.47 0.06
C ALA A 260 -27.65 8.67 0.78
N PHE A 261 -28.47 9.61 0.29
CA PHE A 261 -29.77 9.94 0.85
C PHE A 261 -30.86 9.30 -0.01
N GLN A 262 -31.58 8.35 0.54
CA GLN A 262 -32.68 7.68 -0.18
C GLN A 262 -33.83 7.40 0.75
N ASP A 263 -35.02 7.82 0.30
CA ASP A 263 -36.25 7.74 1.09
C ASP A 263 -36.88 6.34 1.09
N ILE A 264 -36.36 5.37 0.31
CA ILE A 264 -36.95 4.06 0.14
C ILE A 264 -35.94 2.95 0.32
N GLU A 265 -36.14 2.06 1.28
CA GLU A 265 -35.46 0.77 1.38
C GLU A 265 -35.91 -0.14 0.25
N SER A 266 -35.07 -0.35 -0.73
CA SER A 266 -35.39 -1.26 -1.84
C SER A 266 -34.14 -2.00 -2.30
N GLU A 267 -34.29 -3.29 -2.48
CA GLU A 267 -33.24 -4.11 -3.12
C GLU A 267 -32.92 -3.65 -4.55
N ASN A 268 -33.83 -2.90 -5.20
CA ASN A 268 -33.82 -2.63 -6.62
C ASN A 268 -33.93 -1.15 -7.01
N VAL A 269 -34.18 -0.21 -6.11
CA VAL A 269 -34.63 1.17 -6.48
C VAL A 269 -33.64 2.26 -6.04
N ASN A 270 -32.56 1.92 -5.36
CA ASN A 270 -31.61 2.91 -4.84
C ASN A 270 -30.60 3.39 -5.87
N VAL A 271 -30.75 3.00 -7.10
CA VAL A 271 -29.81 3.22 -8.16
C VAL A 271 -30.13 4.52 -8.88
N VAL A 272 -29.16 5.41 -8.95
CA VAL A 272 -29.28 6.64 -9.74
C VAL A 272 -28.99 6.34 -11.20
N LYS A 273 -27.93 5.58 -11.49
CA LYS A 273 -27.47 5.28 -12.84
C LYS A 273 -26.58 4.05 -12.87
N ARG A 274 -26.67 3.27 -13.94
CA ARG A 274 -25.64 2.29 -14.28
C ARG A 274 -24.41 3.02 -14.78
N LEU A 275 -23.26 2.80 -14.10
CA LEU A 275 -21.98 3.34 -14.56
C LEU A 275 -21.35 2.46 -15.63
N PHE A 276 -21.19 1.16 -15.33
CA PHE A 276 -20.53 0.21 -16.20
C PHE A 276 -21.17 -1.18 -16.12
N LYS A 277 -21.12 -1.91 -17.26
CA LYS A 277 -21.49 -3.30 -17.38
C LYS A 277 -20.30 -4.06 -17.99
N ILE A 278 -19.60 -4.85 -17.19
CA ILE A 278 -18.36 -5.50 -17.56
C ILE A 278 -18.57 -7.01 -17.58
N GLN A 279 -18.17 -7.65 -18.67
CA GLN A 279 -18.18 -9.10 -18.79
C GLN A 279 -17.00 -9.70 -18.04
N ASN A 280 -17.26 -10.68 -17.18
CA ASN A 280 -16.25 -11.48 -16.51
C ASN A 280 -16.14 -12.85 -17.19
N ILE A 281 -14.93 -13.37 -17.27
CA ILE A 281 -14.62 -14.69 -17.83
C ILE A 281 -14.03 -15.60 -16.75
N ASN A 282 -14.03 -16.90 -16.99
CA ASN A 282 -13.40 -17.90 -16.11
C ASN A 282 -13.86 -17.85 -14.65
N ALA A 283 -15.15 -17.66 -14.43
CA ALA A 283 -15.78 -17.54 -13.12
C ALA A 283 -15.21 -16.41 -12.24
N SER A 284 -14.34 -15.58 -12.77
CA SER A 284 -13.85 -14.37 -12.12
C SER A 284 -14.97 -13.34 -11.98
N THR A 285 -14.83 -12.44 -11.00
CA THR A 285 -15.76 -11.33 -10.77
C THR A 285 -14.99 -10.07 -10.43
N ILE A 286 -15.61 -8.92 -10.62
CA ILE A 286 -15.05 -7.66 -10.09
C ILE A 286 -15.17 -7.70 -8.57
N ARG A 287 -14.06 -7.38 -7.91
CA ARG A 287 -13.96 -7.26 -6.45
C ARG A 287 -13.21 -5.98 -6.11
N THR A 288 -13.36 -5.49 -4.89
CA THR A 288 -12.60 -4.37 -4.30
C THR A 288 -12.51 -3.17 -5.23
N VAL A 289 -13.56 -2.35 -5.24
CA VAL A 289 -13.60 -1.13 -6.05
C VAL A 289 -13.04 0.06 -5.30
N MET A 290 -12.26 0.91 -5.99
CA MET A 290 -11.70 2.15 -5.48
C MET A 290 -11.81 3.26 -6.54
N VAL A 291 -11.90 4.51 -6.10
CA VAL A 291 -11.88 5.68 -6.98
C VAL A 291 -10.58 6.45 -6.80
N ALA A 292 -9.86 6.69 -7.88
CA ALA A 292 -8.68 7.52 -7.90
C ALA A 292 -8.95 8.83 -8.65
N HIS A 293 -8.83 9.95 -7.96
CA HIS A 293 -8.90 11.30 -8.53
C HIS A 293 -7.48 11.75 -8.87
N CYS A 294 -7.06 11.47 -10.10
CA CYS A 294 -5.73 11.83 -10.59
C CYS A 294 -5.71 13.31 -10.98
N ARG A 295 -5.79 14.17 -9.99
CA ARG A 295 -5.48 15.59 -10.14
C ARG A 295 -3.98 15.71 -10.37
N ARG A 296 -3.44 16.89 -10.64
CA ARG A 296 -2.03 17.10 -10.98
C ARG A 296 -1.10 16.19 -10.17
N HIS A 297 -0.35 15.34 -10.88
CA HIS A 297 0.68 14.49 -10.27
C HIS A 297 1.92 15.34 -9.95
N ASP A 298 1.82 16.19 -8.92
CA ASP A 298 2.91 17.06 -8.47
C ASP A 298 3.91 16.36 -7.54
N SER A 299 3.59 15.11 -7.11
CA SER A 299 4.51 14.31 -6.31
C SER A 299 5.76 13.95 -7.09
N PRO A 300 6.94 14.00 -6.46
CA PRO A 300 8.17 13.53 -7.07
C PRO A 300 8.06 12.04 -7.41
N ASP A 301 8.71 11.63 -8.49
CA ASP A 301 8.78 10.22 -8.86
C ASP A 301 9.45 9.41 -7.74
N LEU A 302 8.89 8.25 -7.44
CA LEU A 302 9.52 7.30 -6.53
C LEU A 302 10.73 6.69 -7.24
N LEU A 303 11.83 6.54 -6.52
CA LEU A 303 13.07 5.95 -7.05
C LEU A 303 13.09 4.44 -6.86
N LEU A 304 12.00 3.77 -7.24
CA LEU A 304 11.85 2.33 -7.05
C LEU A 304 12.80 1.52 -7.95
N ASP A 305 13.22 2.07 -9.09
CA ASP A 305 14.11 1.42 -10.06
C ASP A 305 15.33 2.29 -10.42
N TYR A 306 16.03 2.79 -9.41
CA TYR A 306 17.18 3.68 -9.57
C TYR A 306 18.31 3.08 -10.43
N GLU A 307 18.56 1.77 -10.34
CA GLU A 307 19.61 1.11 -11.13
C GLU A 307 19.35 1.15 -12.64
N ALA A 308 18.08 1.02 -13.05
CA ALA A 308 17.72 1.14 -14.46
C ALA A 308 17.83 2.59 -14.96
N GLN A 309 17.44 3.56 -14.13
CA GLN A 309 17.54 4.99 -14.45
C GLN A 309 19.01 5.45 -14.50
N SER A 310 19.86 5.00 -13.58
CA SER A 310 21.28 5.35 -13.57
C SER A 310 22.03 4.78 -14.79
N LYS A 311 21.68 3.56 -15.23
CA LYS A 311 22.24 2.97 -16.49
C LYS A 311 21.78 3.74 -17.71
N ALA A 312 20.53 4.17 -17.78
CA ALA A 312 20.00 4.97 -18.88
C ALA A 312 20.66 6.36 -18.96
N GLN A 313 20.89 7.01 -17.81
CA GLN A 313 21.60 8.29 -17.74
C GLN A 313 23.09 8.15 -18.08
N ALA A 314 23.75 7.08 -17.64
CA ALA A 314 25.14 6.80 -17.99
C ALA A 314 25.33 6.57 -19.49
N GLN A 315 24.38 5.92 -20.15
CA GLN A 315 24.40 5.72 -21.61
C GLN A 315 24.17 7.04 -22.39
N GLN A 316 23.33 7.96 -21.86
CA GLN A 316 23.14 9.28 -22.46
C GLN A 316 24.37 10.18 -22.30
N THR A 317 25.09 10.05 -21.16
CA THR A 317 26.30 10.85 -20.89
C THR A 317 27.48 10.38 -21.75
N GLN A 318 27.55 9.10 -22.12
CA GLN A 318 28.60 8.56 -23.00
C GLN A 318 28.44 9.00 -24.48
N GLN A 319 27.27 9.49 -24.89
CA GLN A 319 27.07 10.03 -26.25
C GLN A 319 27.56 11.47 -26.44
N HIS A 320 28.06 12.13 -25.39
CA HIS A 320 28.54 13.52 -25.44
C HIS A 320 29.98 13.72 -24.92
N GLN A 321 30.84 12.70 -24.97
CA GLN A 321 32.26 12.93 -24.75
C GLN A 321 32.97 13.27 -26.07
N PRO A 322 33.73 14.40 -26.14
CA PRO A 322 34.54 14.72 -27.30
C PRO A 322 35.69 13.73 -27.39
N LEU A 323 35.93 13.24 -28.62
CA LEU A 323 37.06 12.43 -29.02
C LEU A 323 38.39 13.09 -28.59
N PHE A 324 39.03 12.55 -27.57
CA PHE A 324 40.44 12.81 -27.30
C PHE A 324 41.26 11.67 -27.92
N PHE A 325 42.12 12.05 -28.88
CA PHE A 325 43.11 11.20 -29.50
C PHE A 325 44.12 10.77 -28.44
N ASP A 326 44.30 9.49 -28.25
CA ASP A 326 45.47 8.95 -27.53
C ASP A 326 46.38 8.26 -28.53
N LEU A 327 47.63 8.74 -28.53
CA LEU A 327 48.77 8.20 -29.27
C LEU A 327 49.49 7.14 -28.45
N GLY A 328 49.37 5.90 -28.91
CA GLY A 328 50.43 4.91 -28.93
C GLY A 328 51.01 4.38 -27.63
N ASN A 329 50.91 3.10 -27.39
CA ASN A 329 52.05 2.19 -27.42
C ASN A 329 51.62 0.71 -27.37
N THR A 330 52.33 0.00 -28.19
CA THR A 330 52.47 -1.39 -28.56
C THR A 330 52.76 -2.39 -27.43
N ASP A 331 52.40 -3.65 -27.81
CA ASP A 331 52.99 -4.95 -27.43
C ASP A 331 52.59 -5.58 -26.10
N SER A 332 52.14 -6.82 -26.02
CA SER A 332 52.48 -8.13 -26.57
C SER A 332 51.42 -9.17 -26.13
N GLU A 333 50.91 -9.96 -26.95
CA GLU A 333 50.99 -11.38 -27.21
C GLU A 333 51.12 -12.30 -25.97
N GLU A 334 50.28 -13.29 -25.90
CA GLU A 334 50.39 -14.77 -25.89
C GLU A 334 49.13 -15.35 -25.27
N GLU A 335 48.32 -16.04 -26.03
CA GLU A 335 48.22 -17.44 -26.48
C GLU A 335 47.87 -18.44 -25.37
N GLU A 336 46.78 -19.14 -25.68
CA GLU A 336 46.48 -20.58 -25.66
C GLU A 336 46.33 -21.23 -24.28
N ASP A 337 45.46 -22.20 -24.00
CA ASP A 337 45.00 -23.36 -24.75
C ASP A 337 43.71 -23.98 -24.17
N GLU A 338 43.03 -24.70 -25.03
CA GLU A 338 41.95 -25.67 -24.88
C GLU A 338 42.26 -26.84 -23.93
N ASP A 339 41.19 -27.51 -23.47
CA ASP A 339 40.89 -28.96 -23.60
C ASP A 339 39.66 -29.29 -22.73
N LYS A 340 38.59 -29.76 -23.25
CA LYS A 340 38.08 -31.03 -23.78
C LYS A 340 38.02 -32.20 -22.80
N GLU A 341 36.78 -32.74 -22.75
CA GLU A 341 36.33 -34.16 -22.62
C GLU A 341 36.54 -34.85 -21.26
N ASP A 342 35.69 -35.63 -20.72
CA ASP A 342 34.99 -36.80 -21.25
C ASP A 342 33.84 -37.29 -20.35
N LYS A 343 32.95 -38.05 -20.97
CA LYS A 343 31.89 -38.95 -20.57
C LYS A 343 32.33 -40.06 -19.62
N GLU A 344 31.35 -40.66 -18.97
CA GLU A 344 30.94 -42.11 -18.94
C GLU A 344 30.10 -42.34 -17.68
N ASP A 345 28.89 -42.76 -17.73
CA ASP A 345 28.18 -44.03 -18.02
C ASP A 345 28.04 -44.96 -16.80
N GLU A 346 26.85 -45.55 -16.75
CA GLU A 346 26.41 -46.86 -16.20
C GLU A 346 26.24 -46.97 -14.68
N GLU A 347 25.33 -47.69 -14.11
CA GLU A 347 24.24 -48.58 -14.45
C GLU A 347 23.50 -49.02 -13.14
N ASP A 348 22.22 -49.32 -13.28
CA ASP A 348 21.43 -50.40 -12.68
C ASP A 348 21.53 -50.81 -11.19
N GLU A 349 20.37 -50.94 -10.55
CA GLU A 349 19.73 -52.18 -10.17
C GLU A 349 18.43 -52.01 -9.37
N GLU A 350 17.42 -52.60 -9.94
CA GLU A 350 16.18 -53.25 -9.51
C GLU A 350 16.01 -53.69 -8.05
N ARG A 351 14.77 -53.69 -7.66
CA ARG A 351 13.87 -54.64 -6.96
C ARG A 351 13.01 -53.95 -5.91
N GLY A 352 11.74 -54.15 -5.81
CA GLY A 352 10.80 -55.19 -6.17
C GLY A 352 9.46 -55.00 -5.46
N GLU A 353 8.47 -55.34 -6.16
CA GLU A 353 7.08 -55.71 -5.86
C GLU A 353 6.49 -55.58 -4.44
N LYS A 354 5.26 -54.99 -4.35
CA LYS A 354 4.06 -55.80 -4.06
C LYS A 354 2.74 -55.10 -4.36
N ARG A 355 1.97 -55.74 -5.20
CA ARG A 355 0.53 -55.53 -5.51
C ARG A 355 -0.34 -55.70 -4.27
N VAL A 356 -1.42 -54.89 -4.16
CA VAL A 356 -2.75 -55.43 -3.79
C VAL A 356 -3.81 -54.70 -4.62
N SER A 357 -4.58 -55.53 -5.33
CA SER A 357 -5.72 -55.26 -6.17
C SER A 357 -6.99 -55.23 -5.34
N ALA A 358 -7.97 -54.38 -5.66
CA ALA A 358 -9.40 -54.70 -5.47
C ALA A 358 -10.31 -53.78 -6.31
N HIS A 359 -10.84 -54.37 -7.36
CA HIS A 359 -12.20 -54.45 -7.89
C HIS A 359 -13.06 -53.19 -8.08
N LEU A 360 -13.24 -52.90 -9.36
CA LEU A 360 -14.41 -52.28 -10.00
C LEU A 360 -15.62 -53.22 -10.03
N PRO A 361 -16.84 -52.73 -10.19
CA PRO A 361 -17.77 -53.35 -11.11
C PRO A 361 -18.14 -52.46 -12.30
N SER A 362 -18.04 -53.11 -13.43
CA SER A 362 -18.49 -52.73 -14.76
C SER A 362 -20.01 -52.59 -14.84
N PHE A 363 -20.51 -51.61 -15.58
CA PHE A 363 -21.79 -51.74 -16.30
C PHE A 363 -21.59 -51.31 -17.76
N ASN A 364 -21.97 -52.21 -18.63
CA ASN A 364 -21.88 -52.08 -20.08
C ASN A 364 -23.29 -51.91 -20.70
N PRO A 365 -23.37 -51.56 -21.97
CA PRO A 365 -24.30 -50.60 -22.50
C PRO A 365 -25.39 -51.23 -23.39
N SER A 366 -26.42 -50.49 -23.69
CA SER A 366 -27.20 -50.73 -24.90
C SER A 366 -28.01 -49.52 -25.36
N GLY A 367 -27.65 -49.05 -26.52
CA GLY A 367 -28.55 -48.71 -27.60
C GLY A 367 -29.07 -47.30 -27.66
N ILE A 368 -28.58 -46.53 -28.63
CA ILE A 368 -29.36 -46.07 -29.78
C ILE A 368 -28.39 -45.32 -30.72
N GLN A 369 -28.31 -45.79 -31.91
CA GLN A 369 -27.71 -45.14 -33.10
C GLN A 369 -28.62 -44.03 -33.61
N HIS A 370 -28.01 -42.99 -34.08
CA HIS A 370 -28.20 -42.04 -35.22
C HIS A 370 -27.90 -40.64 -34.78
N VAL A 371 -26.99 -39.95 -35.33
CA VAL A 371 -26.78 -39.31 -36.62
C VAL A 371 -25.38 -38.66 -36.61
N ILE A 372 -24.55 -39.08 -37.55
CA ILE A 372 -23.26 -38.46 -37.87
C ILE A 372 -23.55 -37.27 -38.76
N HIS A 373 -23.20 -36.04 -38.32
CA HIS A 373 -22.78 -34.95 -39.24
C HIS A 373 -21.93 -33.92 -38.48
N GLY A 374 -20.70 -33.78 -38.91
CA GLY A 374 -19.93 -32.56 -38.82
C GLY A 374 -19.02 -32.34 -37.62
N ARG A 375 -18.02 -33.23 -37.40
CA ARG A 375 -16.81 -32.84 -36.66
C ARG A 375 -15.98 -31.88 -37.52
N GLN A 376 -16.24 -30.58 -37.43
CA GLN A 376 -15.22 -29.59 -37.69
C GLN A 376 -14.27 -29.59 -36.50
N SER A 377 -12.99 -29.85 -36.74
CA SER A 377 -11.96 -29.92 -35.72
C SER A 377 -11.86 -28.61 -34.95
N ILE A 378 -11.63 -28.71 -33.67
CA ILE A 378 -11.40 -27.56 -32.75
C ILE A 378 -10.36 -26.61 -33.34
N ALA A 379 -9.34 -27.13 -34.01
CA ALA A 379 -8.31 -26.37 -34.73
C ALA A 379 -8.82 -25.53 -35.92
N ALA A 380 -9.96 -25.89 -36.53
CA ALA A 380 -10.57 -25.06 -37.56
C ALA A 380 -11.38 -23.89 -37.00
N ARG A 381 -11.99 -24.08 -35.82
CA ARG A 381 -12.67 -23.00 -35.08
C ARG A 381 -11.69 -21.99 -34.50
N GLU A 382 -10.55 -22.43 -33.97
CA GLU A 382 -9.49 -21.54 -33.50
C GLU A 382 -8.93 -20.68 -34.62
N ARG A 383 -8.63 -21.25 -35.78
CA ARG A 383 -8.16 -20.46 -36.94
C ARG A 383 -9.20 -19.47 -37.46
N GLU A 384 -10.48 -19.81 -37.37
CA GLU A 384 -11.55 -18.88 -37.77
C GLU A 384 -11.70 -17.71 -36.75
N LEU A 385 -11.51 -17.99 -35.47
CA LEU A 385 -11.47 -16.96 -34.40
C LEU A 385 -10.24 -16.06 -34.58
N GLU A 386 -9.06 -16.62 -34.78
CA GLU A 386 -7.83 -15.86 -35.03
C GLU A 386 -7.94 -14.99 -36.29
N THR A 387 -8.59 -15.49 -37.35
CA THR A 387 -8.81 -14.73 -38.58
C THR A 387 -9.81 -13.59 -38.38
N LYS A 388 -10.83 -13.79 -37.54
CA LYS A 388 -11.79 -12.72 -37.16
C LYS A 388 -11.15 -11.65 -36.28
N VAL A 389 -10.32 -12.05 -35.31
CA VAL A 389 -9.55 -11.13 -34.48
C VAL A 389 -8.54 -10.35 -35.32
N ALA A 390 -7.82 -10.98 -36.25
CA ALA A 390 -6.90 -10.33 -37.15
C ALA A 390 -7.60 -9.32 -38.09
N ARG A 391 -8.81 -9.63 -38.55
CA ARG A 391 -9.62 -8.69 -39.36
C ARG A 391 -10.12 -7.49 -38.55
N LEU A 392 -10.49 -7.68 -37.29
CA LEU A 392 -10.88 -6.60 -36.37
C LEU A 392 -9.69 -5.69 -36.01
N MET A 393 -8.50 -6.27 -35.85
CA MET A 393 -7.26 -5.53 -35.59
C MET A 393 -6.72 -4.84 -36.85
N GLY A 394 -6.93 -5.41 -38.06
CA GLY A 394 -6.46 -4.86 -39.35
C GLY A 394 -7.27 -3.68 -39.89
N SER A 395 -8.47 -3.42 -39.37
CA SER A 395 -9.37 -2.37 -39.87
C SER A 395 -9.11 -0.97 -39.31
N ARG A 396 -8.12 -0.79 -38.41
CA ARG A 396 -7.66 0.52 -37.92
C ARG A 396 -6.32 0.95 -38.51
N ARG A 397 -6.18 0.90 -39.82
CA ARG A 397 -5.17 1.74 -40.50
C ARG A 397 -5.77 3.13 -40.69
N THR A 398 -5.50 3.99 -39.74
CA THR A 398 -5.70 5.43 -39.82
C THR A 398 -4.82 6.01 -40.92
N LYS A 399 -5.43 6.80 -41.82
CA LYS A 399 -4.76 7.67 -42.78
C LYS A 399 -3.69 8.49 -42.06
N ALA A 400 -2.50 8.55 -42.66
CA ALA A 400 -1.45 9.46 -42.26
C ALA A 400 -1.95 10.92 -42.32
N PRO A 401 -1.68 11.75 -41.31
CA PRO A 401 -2.02 13.17 -41.42
C PRO A 401 -1.05 13.91 -42.30
N ASP A 402 -1.63 14.84 -43.07
CA ASP A 402 -0.98 15.79 -43.96
C ASP A 402 0.01 16.67 -43.19
N PRO A 403 1.26 16.90 -43.64
CA PRO A 403 2.27 17.59 -42.81
C PRO A 403 2.18 19.12 -42.78
N ASN A 404 1.09 19.75 -43.23
CA ASN A 404 0.98 21.20 -43.39
C ASN A 404 -0.15 21.90 -42.62
N LEU A 405 -0.55 21.41 -41.45
CA LEU A 405 -1.39 22.22 -40.55
C LEU A 405 -0.69 22.42 -39.22
N VAL A 406 0.14 23.45 -39.20
CA VAL A 406 0.65 24.02 -37.94
C VAL A 406 -0.49 24.84 -37.32
N SER A 407 -1.15 24.31 -36.32
CA SER A 407 -2.01 25.08 -35.43
C SER A 407 -1.24 25.38 -34.14
N PRO A 408 -1.36 26.59 -33.56
CA PRO A 408 -0.57 26.97 -32.40
C PRO A 408 -1.00 26.19 -31.18
N SER A 409 0.02 25.68 -30.48
CA SER A 409 -0.05 24.99 -29.21
C SER A 409 -0.91 25.74 -28.20
N ALA A 410 -2.08 25.19 -27.92
CA ALA A 410 -2.76 25.44 -26.66
C ALA A 410 -1.96 24.74 -25.55
N HIS A 411 -1.52 25.48 -24.57
CA HIS A 411 -1.07 24.94 -23.29
C HIS A 411 -2.20 24.09 -22.74
N GLY A 412 -2.06 22.76 -22.83
CA GLY A 412 -3.01 21.82 -22.24
C GLY A 412 -2.97 21.95 -20.72
N GLU A 413 -3.97 22.62 -20.16
CA GLU A 413 -4.37 22.44 -18.77
C GLU A 413 -4.60 20.94 -18.57
N GLY A 414 -3.84 20.32 -17.67
CA GLY A 414 -3.94 18.90 -17.40
C GLY A 414 -5.35 18.58 -16.93
N GLU A 415 -6.09 17.87 -17.76
CA GLU A 415 -7.45 17.45 -17.52
C GLU A 415 -7.49 16.53 -16.29
N ASP A 416 -8.25 16.88 -15.26
CA ASP A 416 -8.47 16.04 -14.09
C ASP A 416 -9.09 14.71 -14.56
N LYS A 417 -8.41 13.58 -14.25
CA LYS A 417 -8.87 12.25 -14.62
C LYS A 417 -9.36 11.51 -13.39
N THR A 418 -10.54 10.94 -13.47
CA THR A 418 -11.08 10.05 -12.44
C THR A 418 -11.06 8.63 -12.96
N TYR A 419 -10.40 7.73 -12.24
CA TYR A 419 -10.35 6.31 -12.55
C TYR A 419 -11.11 5.50 -11.51
N LEU A 420 -11.86 4.52 -11.99
CA LEU A 420 -12.33 3.40 -11.21
C LEU A 420 -11.30 2.28 -11.30
N LEU A 421 -10.81 1.84 -10.16
CA LEU A 421 -9.84 0.77 -10.00
C LEU A 421 -10.53 -0.40 -9.32
N PHE A 422 -10.26 -1.62 -9.76
CA PHE A 422 -10.83 -2.82 -9.14
C PHE A 422 -9.99 -4.05 -9.44
N THR A 423 -10.17 -5.08 -8.63
CA THR A 423 -9.56 -6.39 -8.88
C THR A 423 -10.48 -7.24 -9.76
N THR A 424 -9.89 -7.98 -10.68
CA THR A 424 -10.56 -8.89 -11.60
C THR A 424 -9.63 -10.03 -11.99
N GLY A 425 -10.05 -10.86 -12.96
CA GLY A 425 -9.23 -11.92 -13.52
C GLY A 425 -9.73 -12.36 -14.88
N SER A 426 -8.86 -12.96 -15.68
CA SER A 426 -9.20 -13.52 -16.98
C SER A 426 -8.78 -15.00 -17.11
N LEU A 427 -7.94 -15.49 -16.22
CA LEU A 427 -7.39 -16.84 -16.27
C LEU A 427 -8.09 -17.79 -15.29
N THR A 428 -8.42 -17.29 -14.10
CA THR A 428 -9.08 -18.06 -13.04
C THR A 428 -10.12 -17.23 -12.29
N TYR A 429 -10.89 -17.85 -11.41
CA TYR A 429 -11.85 -17.16 -10.54
C TYR A 429 -11.16 -16.29 -9.48
N SER A 430 -9.89 -16.55 -9.13
CA SER A 430 -9.13 -15.74 -8.17
C SER A 430 -8.73 -14.40 -8.81
N PRO A 431 -8.85 -13.27 -8.12
CA PRO A 431 -8.45 -11.98 -8.66
C PRO A 431 -6.92 -11.92 -8.82
N HIS A 432 -6.45 -11.64 -10.01
CA HIS A 432 -5.03 -11.57 -10.35
C HIS A 432 -4.69 -10.40 -11.29
N GLN A 433 -5.67 -9.60 -11.64
CA GLN A 433 -5.52 -8.43 -12.50
C GLN A 433 -6.13 -7.19 -11.85
N ILE A 434 -5.54 -6.05 -12.12
CA ILE A 434 -6.11 -4.73 -11.80
C ILE A 434 -6.77 -4.19 -13.06
N GLY A 435 -8.09 -4.01 -13.01
CA GLY A 435 -8.87 -3.33 -14.04
C GLY A 435 -8.90 -1.82 -13.77
N ILE A 436 -8.69 -1.03 -14.81
CA ILE A 436 -8.73 0.42 -14.76
C ILE A 436 -9.75 0.91 -15.77
N LYS A 437 -10.74 1.70 -15.29
CA LYS A 437 -11.77 2.32 -16.13
C LYS A 437 -11.85 3.81 -15.83
N ARG A 438 -11.74 4.66 -16.85
CA ARG A 438 -11.93 6.10 -16.70
C ARG A 438 -13.42 6.41 -16.52
N ILE A 439 -13.74 7.23 -15.51
CA ILE A 439 -15.06 7.78 -15.32
C ILE A 439 -15.08 9.16 -15.96
N MET A 440 -15.98 9.35 -16.92
CA MET A 440 -16.13 10.63 -17.62
C MET A 440 -17.03 11.58 -16.83
N PRO A 441 -16.83 12.91 -16.90
CA PRO A 441 -17.63 13.89 -16.15
C PRO A 441 -19.14 13.80 -16.41
N ASP A 442 -19.55 13.49 -17.65
CA ASP A 442 -20.95 13.30 -18.05
C ASP A 442 -21.59 12.05 -17.42
N GLN A 443 -20.78 11.04 -17.08
CA GLN A 443 -21.26 9.86 -16.37
C GLN A 443 -21.52 10.12 -14.89
N MET A 444 -20.98 11.20 -14.33
CA MET A 444 -21.16 11.59 -12.93
C MET A 444 -22.40 12.47 -12.72
N THR A 445 -23.04 12.91 -13.79
CA THR A 445 -24.27 13.71 -13.70
C THR A 445 -25.48 12.83 -13.45
N THR A 446 -26.38 13.28 -12.59
CA THR A 446 -27.60 12.59 -12.19
C THR A 446 -28.68 12.66 -13.29
N CYS A 447 -28.60 11.76 -14.25
CA CYS A 447 -29.78 11.42 -15.03
C CYS A 447 -30.35 10.15 -14.40
N GLY A 448 -31.49 10.25 -13.70
CA GLY A 448 -32.17 9.09 -13.13
C GLY A 448 -32.48 8.05 -14.20
N PRO A 449 -32.43 6.73 -13.88
CA PRO A 449 -32.94 5.75 -14.79
C PRO A 449 -34.43 6.02 -15.03
N VAL A 450 -34.79 6.13 -16.28
CA VAL A 450 -36.21 6.04 -16.65
C VAL A 450 -36.58 4.57 -16.49
N LEU A 451 -37.26 4.25 -15.41
CA LEU A 451 -37.74 2.90 -15.13
C LEU A 451 -38.56 2.41 -16.31
N GLY A 452 -38.02 1.51 -17.13
CA GLY A 452 -38.73 0.89 -18.24
C GLY A 452 -38.02 0.91 -19.59
N GLU A 453 -37.05 1.75 -19.83
CA GLU A 453 -36.33 1.81 -21.13
C GLU A 453 -35.18 0.82 -21.28
N GLU A 454 -34.70 0.18 -20.20
CA GLU A 454 -33.51 -0.65 -20.23
C GLU A 454 -33.66 -2.07 -20.76
N ARG A 455 -34.85 -2.49 -21.22
CA ARG A 455 -35.06 -3.89 -21.58
C ARG A 455 -34.74 -4.26 -23.04
N SER A 456 -34.42 -3.33 -23.93
CA SER A 456 -34.41 -3.64 -25.35
C SER A 456 -33.03 -3.67 -26.09
N THR A 457 -31.90 -3.28 -25.47
CA THR A 457 -30.64 -3.18 -26.25
C THR A 457 -29.38 -3.54 -25.48
N ASP A 458 -29.43 -4.43 -24.52
CA ASP A 458 -28.34 -4.65 -23.54
C ASP A 458 -27.33 -5.73 -23.94
N GLU A 459 -26.98 -5.83 -25.22
CA GLU A 459 -25.91 -6.72 -25.71
C GLU A 459 -24.51 -6.12 -25.55
N PHE A 460 -24.38 -4.84 -25.17
CA PHE A 460 -23.10 -4.15 -25.08
C PHE A 460 -22.49 -4.27 -23.67
N PHE A 461 -21.23 -4.72 -23.63
CA PHE A 461 -20.38 -4.67 -22.44
C PHE A 461 -19.36 -3.55 -22.60
N ASP A 462 -19.08 -2.85 -21.49
CA ASP A 462 -18.03 -1.86 -21.42
C ASP A 462 -16.65 -2.54 -21.45
N SER A 463 -15.76 -2.05 -22.31
CA SER A 463 -14.36 -2.47 -22.31
C SER A 463 -13.57 -1.75 -21.24
N LEU A 464 -12.55 -2.41 -20.69
CA LEU A 464 -11.60 -1.79 -19.77
C LEU A 464 -10.63 -0.88 -20.56
N ASP A 465 -10.26 0.24 -19.97
CA ASP A 465 -9.31 1.15 -20.60
C ASP A 465 -7.87 0.63 -20.43
N HIS A 466 -7.59 -0.02 -19.30
CA HIS A 466 -6.32 -0.66 -19.03
C HIS A 466 -6.47 -1.86 -18.07
N VAL A 467 -5.59 -2.85 -18.23
CA VAL A 467 -5.51 -4.03 -17.36
C VAL A 467 -4.05 -4.29 -17.04
N ILE A 468 -3.75 -4.49 -15.76
CA ILE A 468 -2.41 -4.85 -15.28
C ILE A 468 -2.49 -6.24 -14.66
N ASP A 469 -1.70 -7.18 -15.17
CA ASP A 469 -1.60 -8.53 -14.63
C ASP A 469 -0.53 -8.59 -13.54
N ILE A 470 -0.89 -9.11 -12.36
CA ILE A 470 -0.03 -9.21 -11.18
C ILE A 470 0.64 -10.59 -11.07
N HIS A 471 0.22 -11.56 -11.89
CA HIS A 471 0.73 -12.93 -11.87
C HIS A 471 0.67 -13.62 -10.50
N GLY A 472 -0.38 -13.36 -9.75
CA GLY A 472 -0.60 -13.88 -8.41
C GLY A 472 -1.98 -13.51 -7.87
N HIS A 473 -2.41 -14.14 -6.77
CA HIS A 473 -3.68 -13.83 -6.12
C HIS A 473 -3.58 -12.48 -5.40
N ILE A 474 -4.39 -11.50 -5.79
CA ILE A 474 -4.45 -10.17 -5.17
C ILE A 474 -5.27 -10.27 -3.87
N ILE A 475 -4.65 -9.86 -2.76
CA ILE A 475 -5.24 -9.92 -1.42
C ILE A 475 -5.30 -8.57 -0.71
N GLY A 476 -4.96 -7.46 -1.37
CA GLY A 476 -5.04 -6.14 -0.78
C GLY A 476 -4.74 -5.03 -1.77
N MET A 477 -5.36 -3.86 -1.60
CA MET A 477 -5.11 -2.65 -2.38
C MET A 477 -5.20 -1.40 -1.51
N GLY A 478 -4.42 -0.37 -1.84
CA GLY A 478 -4.48 0.94 -1.20
C GLY A 478 -3.88 2.04 -2.08
N LEU A 479 -4.43 3.24 -2.00
CA LEU A 479 -3.96 4.40 -2.76
C LEU A 479 -3.03 5.28 -1.92
N SER A 480 -2.04 5.89 -2.57
CA SER A 480 -1.28 6.97 -1.96
C SER A 480 -2.19 8.21 -1.74
N PRO A 481 -1.87 9.10 -0.78
CA PRO A 481 -2.72 10.26 -0.46
C PRO A 481 -2.95 11.22 -1.64
N ASP A 482 -2.05 11.24 -2.60
CA ASP A 482 -2.13 12.03 -3.84
C ASP A 482 -2.79 11.27 -5.01
N HIS A 483 -3.24 10.03 -4.78
CA HIS A 483 -3.83 9.12 -5.75
C HIS A 483 -2.95 8.85 -6.98
N ARG A 484 -1.63 9.09 -6.88
CA ARG A 484 -0.69 8.78 -7.97
C ARG A 484 -0.30 7.31 -7.99
N TYR A 485 -0.08 6.72 -6.82
CA TYR A 485 0.41 5.34 -6.71
C TYR A 485 -0.65 4.44 -6.09
N LEU A 486 -0.90 3.32 -6.77
CA LEU A 486 -1.69 2.21 -6.25
C LEU A 486 -0.72 1.14 -5.70
N TYR A 487 -0.91 0.74 -4.46
CA TYR A 487 -0.20 -0.34 -3.80
C TYR A 487 -1.07 -1.58 -3.77
N VAL A 488 -0.50 -2.74 -4.12
CA VAL A 488 -1.25 -4.00 -4.27
C VAL A 488 -0.52 -5.13 -3.56
N ASN A 489 -1.16 -5.75 -2.57
CA ASN A 489 -0.68 -6.99 -1.98
C ASN A 489 -1.08 -8.17 -2.85
N SER A 490 -0.13 -9.02 -3.20
CA SER A 490 -0.40 -10.27 -3.90
C SER A 490 0.42 -11.44 -3.36
N ARG A 491 -0.08 -12.63 -3.59
CA ARG A 491 0.64 -13.89 -3.35
C ARG A 491 0.95 -14.53 -4.70
N ALA A 492 2.22 -14.53 -5.05
CA ALA A 492 2.69 -14.91 -6.39
C ALA A 492 2.38 -16.37 -6.73
N TRP A 493 2.08 -16.62 -7.98
CA TRP A 493 2.04 -17.98 -8.55
C TRP A 493 3.45 -18.47 -8.85
N PRO A 494 3.68 -19.80 -8.93
CA PRO A 494 4.96 -20.35 -9.37
C PRO A 494 5.34 -19.83 -10.75
N ALA A 495 6.61 -19.49 -10.93
CA ALA A 495 7.11 -18.97 -12.21
C ALA A 495 6.87 -20.00 -13.34
N GLY A 496 6.29 -19.57 -14.46
CA GLY A 496 6.03 -20.38 -15.63
C GLY A 496 4.86 -21.37 -15.48
N CYS A 497 4.02 -21.25 -14.44
CA CYS A 497 2.82 -22.07 -14.31
C CYS A 497 1.86 -21.78 -15.47
N VAL A 498 1.24 -22.84 -15.99
CA VAL A 498 0.19 -22.78 -17.01
C VAL A 498 -1.14 -23.13 -16.35
N ILE A 499 -2.11 -22.24 -16.46
CA ILE A 499 -3.45 -22.44 -15.91
C ILE A 499 -4.29 -23.16 -16.96
N SER A 500 -4.56 -24.46 -16.73
CA SER A 500 -5.36 -25.29 -17.63
C SER A 500 -6.84 -25.33 -17.26
N ASP A 501 -7.14 -25.18 -15.97
CA ASP A 501 -8.51 -25.16 -15.43
C ASP A 501 -8.74 -23.88 -14.63
N PRO A 502 -9.66 -23.01 -15.07
CA PRO A 502 -9.98 -21.78 -14.36
C PRO A 502 -10.52 -21.97 -12.94
N MET A 503 -11.12 -23.13 -12.63
CA MET A 503 -11.63 -23.46 -11.30
C MET A 503 -10.58 -24.04 -10.36
N SER A 504 -9.36 -24.28 -10.86
CA SER A 504 -8.22 -24.80 -10.09
C SER A 504 -7.02 -23.87 -10.25
N PRO A 505 -7.01 -22.69 -9.58
CA PRO A 505 -5.88 -21.78 -9.67
C PRO A 505 -4.61 -22.41 -9.10
N PRO A 506 -3.42 -21.99 -9.57
CA PRO A 506 -2.14 -22.47 -9.06
C PRO A 506 -1.99 -22.22 -7.56
N PRO A 507 -1.15 -22.99 -6.86
CA PRO A 507 -0.83 -22.70 -5.47
C PRO A 507 -0.17 -21.32 -5.36
N ILE A 508 -0.41 -20.63 -4.27
CA ILE A 508 0.09 -19.28 -4.00
C ILE A 508 1.22 -19.29 -2.98
N ALA A 509 2.18 -18.40 -3.14
CA ALA A 509 3.30 -18.26 -2.21
C ALA A 509 2.82 -17.84 -0.81
N GLU A 510 3.57 -18.22 0.24
CA GLU A 510 3.38 -17.67 1.58
C GLU A 510 3.88 -16.23 1.72
N GLU A 511 4.88 -15.85 0.93
CA GLU A 511 5.39 -14.49 0.91
C GLU A 511 4.40 -13.59 0.17
N ILE A 512 4.12 -12.43 0.75
CA ILE A 512 3.30 -11.41 0.13
C ILE A 512 4.21 -10.43 -0.59
N ASP A 513 3.92 -10.18 -1.86
CA ASP A 513 4.53 -9.13 -2.67
C ASP A 513 3.65 -7.88 -2.64
N LEU A 514 4.22 -6.77 -2.20
CA LEU A 514 3.56 -5.47 -2.27
C LEU A 514 4.06 -4.74 -3.52
N HIS A 515 3.23 -4.73 -4.55
CA HIS A 515 3.48 -4.09 -5.84
C HIS A 515 3.15 -2.60 -5.78
N VAL A 516 3.81 -1.81 -6.61
CA VAL A 516 3.57 -0.38 -6.75
C VAL A 516 3.26 -0.06 -8.21
N ILE A 517 2.08 0.50 -8.45
CA ILE A 517 1.60 0.88 -9.78
C ILE A 517 1.52 2.41 -9.85
N ASP A 518 2.21 3.02 -10.82
CA ASP A 518 2.10 4.45 -11.09
C ASP A 518 0.91 4.70 -12.03
N LEU A 519 -0.13 5.33 -11.53
CA LEU A 519 -1.35 5.67 -12.29
C LEU A 519 -1.12 6.78 -13.33
N LYS A 520 0.01 7.49 -13.28
CA LYS A 520 0.41 8.44 -14.32
C LYS A 520 0.87 7.73 -15.59
N SER A 521 1.67 6.68 -15.44
CA SER A 521 2.20 5.86 -16.53
C SER A 521 1.35 4.62 -16.82
N LEU A 522 0.43 4.25 -15.92
CA LEU A 522 -0.37 3.02 -15.92
C LEU A 522 0.53 1.77 -16.01
N ARG A 523 1.64 1.78 -15.27
CA ARG A 523 2.62 0.69 -15.25
C ARG A 523 2.99 0.34 -13.83
N GLU A 524 3.34 -0.93 -13.65
CA GLU A 524 3.94 -1.41 -12.42
C GLU A 524 5.41 -0.97 -12.35
N GLU A 525 5.81 -0.48 -11.17
CA GLU A 525 7.20 -0.27 -10.82
C GLU A 525 7.86 -1.62 -10.46
N ARG A 526 9.08 -1.87 -10.95
CA ARG A 526 9.69 -3.21 -10.99
C ARG A 526 10.10 -3.81 -9.65
N ARG A 527 10.04 -3.06 -8.53
CA ARG A 527 10.43 -3.57 -7.22
C ARG A 527 9.23 -3.75 -6.31
N SER A 528 8.89 -5.00 -6.02
CA SER A 528 7.96 -5.31 -4.96
C SER A 528 8.62 -5.19 -3.58
N LEU A 529 7.85 -4.70 -2.59
CA LEU A 529 8.24 -4.67 -1.19
C LEU A 529 7.89 -6.03 -0.56
N ARG A 530 8.85 -6.64 0.13
CA ARG A 530 8.68 -7.95 0.76
C ARG A 530 9.07 -7.88 2.23
N ALA A 531 8.32 -8.49 3.09
CA ALA A 531 8.67 -8.78 4.48
C ALA A 531 7.59 -9.61 5.18
N HIS A 532 6.34 -9.53 4.72
CA HIS A 532 5.14 -10.06 5.35
C HIS A 532 4.68 -11.34 4.69
N ARG A 533 3.87 -12.13 5.44
CA ARG A 533 3.46 -13.47 5.02
C ARG A 533 1.98 -13.71 5.25
N ALA A 534 1.41 -14.59 4.42
CA ALA A 534 0.09 -15.15 4.57
C ALA A 534 0.13 -16.66 4.28
N PHE A 535 -0.67 -17.43 4.98
CA PHE A 535 -0.62 -18.89 4.98
C PHE A 535 -1.92 -19.53 4.49
N THR A 536 -3.02 -18.78 4.46
CA THR A 536 -4.35 -19.27 4.06
C THR A 536 -4.34 -19.71 2.59
N PRO A 537 -4.93 -20.87 2.22
CA PRO A 537 -4.99 -21.35 0.84
C PRO A 537 -5.88 -20.48 -0.05
N ASN A 538 -5.80 -20.69 -1.39
CA ASN A 538 -6.47 -19.86 -2.41
C ASN A 538 -7.97 -19.65 -2.20
N ASP A 539 -8.68 -20.72 -1.84
CA ASP A 539 -10.14 -20.75 -1.71
C ASP A 539 -10.67 -20.09 -0.44
N GLU A 540 -9.79 -19.92 0.55
CA GLU A 540 -10.09 -19.31 1.84
C GLU A 540 -9.39 -17.93 2.05
N CYS A 541 -8.65 -17.45 1.04
CA CYS A 541 -7.96 -16.16 1.12
C CYS A 541 -8.93 -15.01 1.43
N PHE A 542 -8.57 -14.20 2.40
CA PHE A 542 -9.29 -12.98 2.73
C PHE A 542 -8.45 -11.73 2.41
N PHE A 543 -9.11 -10.59 2.41
CA PHE A 543 -8.49 -9.32 2.05
C PHE A 543 -7.69 -8.77 3.23
N ILE A 544 -6.40 -8.45 3.00
CA ILE A 544 -5.50 -7.82 3.97
C ILE A 544 -5.33 -6.35 3.58
N PHE A 545 -5.90 -5.48 4.39
CA PHE A 545 -5.87 -4.05 4.12
C PHE A 545 -4.49 -3.46 4.37
N LEU A 546 -4.13 -2.55 3.51
CA LEU A 546 -2.91 -1.75 3.58
C LEU A 546 -3.27 -0.26 3.52
N ASP A 547 -2.39 0.59 4.00
CA ASP A 547 -2.57 2.04 3.93
C ASP A 547 -1.25 2.75 3.64
N VAL A 548 -1.36 3.92 3.04
CA VAL A 548 -0.22 4.68 2.50
C VAL A 548 -0.25 6.10 3.03
N SER A 549 0.81 6.49 3.72
CA SER A 549 1.05 7.89 4.09
C SER A 549 1.97 8.59 3.08
N ARG A 550 2.31 9.85 3.36
CA ARG A 550 3.24 10.59 2.50
C ARG A 550 4.61 9.90 2.35
N ASP A 551 5.18 9.39 3.45
CA ASP A 551 6.53 8.83 3.47
C ASP A 551 6.57 7.31 3.65
N PHE A 552 5.51 6.71 4.17
CA PHE A 552 5.45 5.31 4.55
C PHE A 552 4.29 4.57 3.90
N VAL A 553 4.44 3.27 3.77
CA VAL A 553 3.35 2.33 3.48
C VAL A 553 3.31 1.28 4.59
N ALA A 554 2.12 0.89 5.00
CA ALA A 554 1.92 -0.16 5.99
C ALA A 554 0.95 -1.21 5.47
N SER A 555 1.09 -2.45 5.91
CA SER A 555 0.21 -3.57 5.59
C SER A 555 0.02 -4.49 6.78
N GLY A 556 -1.15 -5.11 6.86
CA GLY A 556 -1.36 -6.27 7.72
C GLY A 556 -0.65 -7.52 7.20
N ALA A 557 -0.74 -8.61 7.94
CA ALA A 557 -0.25 -9.93 7.56
C ALA A 557 -0.80 -11.04 8.46
N GLU A 558 -0.75 -12.31 8.00
CA GLU A 558 -1.20 -13.46 8.79
C GLU A 558 -0.16 -13.95 9.81
N ASP A 559 1.09 -13.48 9.73
CA ASP A 559 2.17 -13.83 10.65
C ASP A 559 2.13 -13.06 11.99
N LYS A 560 0.96 -12.51 12.35
CA LYS A 560 0.70 -11.76 13.61
C LYS A 560 1.44 -10.43 13.72
N HIS A 561 1.83 -9.86 12.60
CA HIS A 561 2.51 -8.56 12.57
C HIS A 561 1.91 -7.64 11.50
N GLY A 562 1.78 -6.37 11.82
CA GLY A 562 1.74 -5.31 10.83
C GLY A 562 3.16 -4.91 10.41
N TYR A 563 3.32 -4.38 9.22
CA TYR A 563 4.61 -4.00 8.67
C TYR A 563 4.59 -2.58 8.16
N ILE A 564 5.71 -1.87 8.28
CA ILE A 564 5.90 -0.52 7.77
C ILE A 564 7.15 -0.47 6.90
N TRP A 565 7.03 0.12 5.70
CA TRP A 565 8.14 0.38 4.78
C TRP A 565 8.27 1.87 4.50
N ASP A 566 9.51 2.29 4.19
CA ASP A 566 9.76 3.60 3.58
C ASP A 566 9.51 3.52 2.08
N ARG A 567 8.73 4.46 1.55
CA ARG A 567 8.34 4.49 0.12
C ARG A 567 9.48 4.85 -0.81
N HIS A 568 10.46 5.64 -0.35
CA HIS A 568 11.58 6.08 -1.18
C HIS A 568 12.71 5.05 -1.24
N TYR A 569 13.07 4.49 -0.07
CA TYR A 569 14.18 3.53 0.01
C TYR A 569 13.76 2.07 -0.16
N ASN A 570 12.49 1.77 -0.20
CA ASN A 570 11.94 0.41 -0.30
C ASN A 570 12.45 -0.55 0.79
N ILE A 571 12.57 -0.08 2.00
CA ILE A 571 13.07 -0.84 3.14
C ILE A 571 11.97 -1.06 4.18
N CYS A 572 11.93 -2.26 4.74
CA CYS A 572 11.08 -2.56 5.88
C CYS A 572 11.68 -1.93 7.15
N LEU A 573 10.92 -1.04 7.79
CA LEU A 573 11.37 -0.23 8.91
C LEU A 573 10.92 -0.78 10.27
N ALA A 574 9.70 -1.35 10.34
CA ALA A 574 9.13 -1.81 11.60
C ALA A 574 8.21 -3.01 11.42
N ARG A 575 8.05 -3.77 12.50
CA ARG A 575 7.08 -4.84 12.68
C ARG A 575 6.24 -4.55 13.91
N LEU A 576 4.94 -4.58 13.77
CA LEU A 576 3.95 -4.22 14.78
C LEU A 576 3.28 -5.50 15.29
N LYS A 577 3.60 -5.92 16.49
CA LYS A 577 3.19 -7.22 17.01
C LYS A 577 1.75 -7.22 17.51
N HIS A 578 0.98 -8.24 17.11
CA HIS A 578 -0.30 -8.67 17.66
C HIS A 578 -0.24 -10.13 18.14
N ASP A 579 -1.34 -10.60 18.74
CA ASP A 579 -1.45 -11.99 19.19
C ASP A 579 -2.05 -12.89 18.11
N ASP A 580 -2.67 -12.31 17.06
CA ASP A 580 -3.22 -13.01 15.90
C ASP A 580 -3.06 -12.20 14.61
N VAL A 581 -3.67 -12.66 13.50
CA VAL A 581 -3.66 -12.04 12.17
C VAL A 581 -3.93 -10.54 12.25
N VAL A 582 -3.14 -9.74 11.53
CA VAL A 582 -3.37 -8.30 11.38
C VAL A 582 -4.11 -8.05 10.07
N ASN A 583 -5.40 -7.73 10.14
CA ASN A 583 -6.28 -7.57 8.99
C ASN A 583 -6.15 -6.19 8.33
N SER A 584 -5.93 -5.15 9.13
CA SER A 584 -6.00 -3.78 8.66
C SER A 584 -5.03 -2.88 9.41
N VAL A 585 -4.52 -1.91 8.70
CA VAL A 585 -3.72 -0.80 9.23
C VAL A 585 -4.23 0.51 8.66
N ALA A 586 -4.09 1.61 9.40
CA ALA A 586 -4.50 2.93 8.94
C ALA A 586 -3.58 4.02 9.51
N PHE A 587 -3.00 4.86 8.66
CA PHE A 587 -2.28 6.07 9.06
C PHE A 587 -3.25 7.21 9.31
N SER A 588 -2.98 8.04 10.32
CA SER A 588 -3.69 9.30 10.43
C SER A 588 -3.29 10.24 9.28
N PRO A 589 -4.25 10.76 8.49
CA PRO A 589 -3.93 11.69 7.41
C PRO A 589 -3.41 13.04 7.92
N ALA A 590 -3.72 13.40 9.17
CA ALA A 590 -3.21 14.62 9.80
C ALA A 590 -1.79 14.45 10.35
N ASP A 591 -1.41 13.25 10.77
CA ASP A 591 -0.13 12.96 11.43
C ASP A 591 0.35 11.54 11.09
N GLN A 592 1.23 11.40 10.10
CA GLN A 592 1.77 10.09 9.70
C GLN A 592 2.59 9.36 10.79
N GLU A 593 2.85 10.02 11.93
CA GLU A 593 3.49 9.41 13.10
C GLU A 593 2.48 8.74 14.05
N LEU A 594 1.20 8.72 13.66
CA LEU A 594 0.12 7.93 14.27
C LEU A 594 -0.34 6.86 13.28
N LEU A 595 -0.28 5.61 13.70
CA LEU A 595 -0.79 4.44 12.98
C LEU A 595 -1.69 3.62 13.89
N LEU A 596 -2.73 3.05 13.32
CA LEU A 596 -3.59 2.05 13.96
C LEU A 596 -3.39 0.70 13.29
N SER A 597 -3.54 -0.39 14.04
CA SER A 597 -3.61 -1.74 13.50
C SER A 597 -4.75 -2.52 14.15
N ALA A 598 -5.47 -3.30 13.35
CA ALA A 598 -6.59 -4.14 13.78
C ALA A 598 -6.29 -5.60 13.53
N SER A 599 -6.73 -6.46 14.45
CA SER A 599 -6.36 -7.87 14.45
C SER A 599 -7.53 -8.79 14.82
N ASP A 600 -7.38 -10.06 14.44
CA ASP A 600 -8.24 -11.17 14.84
C ASP A 600 -8.18 -11.41 16.36
N ASP A 601 -7.21 -10.85 17.07
CA ASP A 601 -7.14 -10.84 18.53
C ASP A 601 -8.20 -9.93 19.21
N SER A 602 -9.15 -9.41 18.43
CA SER A 602 -10.24 -8.50 18.83
C SER A 602 -9.76 -7.14 19.33
N THR A 603 -8.52 -6.76 19.09
CA THR A 603 -7.94 -5.50 19.55
C THR A 603 -7.58 -4.57 18.40
N ILE A 604 -7.57 -3.27 18.73
CA ILE A 604 -6.98 -2.22 17.91
C ILE A 604 -5.80 -1.65 18.70
N LYS A 605 -4.60 -1.67 18.13
CA LYS A 605 -3.42 -1.08 18.73
C LYS A 605 -3.09 0.27 18.11
N VAL A 606 -2.69 1.19 18.97
CA VAL A 606 -2.32 2.56 18.63
C VAL A 606 -0.81 2.68 18.70
N TRP A 607 -0.20 3.08 17.59
CA TRP A 607 1.25 3.20 17.45
C TRP A 607 1.64 4.65 17.25
N ARG A 608 2.64 5.11 17.97
CA ARG A 608 3.24 6.44 17.83
C ARG A 608 4.73 6.33 17.53
N SER A 609 5.28 7.38 16.96
CA SER A 609 6.72 7.44 16.75
C SER A 609 7.47 7.64 18.09
N PRO A 610 8.72 7.15 18.20
CA PRO A 610 9.57 7.42 19.37
C PRO A 610 9.72 8.92 19.66
N ARG A 611 9.70 9.75 18.61
CA ARG A 611 9.74 11.21 18.75
C ARG A 611 8.50 11.75 19.47
N MET A 612 7.32 11.31 19.07
CA MET A 612 6.06 11.77 19.66
C MET A 612 5.89 11.29 21.09
N VAL A 613 6.28 10.05 21.38
CA VAL A 613 6.27 9.51 22.76
C VAL A 613 7.15 10.36 23.68
N ARG A 614 8.40 10.66 23.26
CA ARG A 614 9.29 11.53 24.05
C ARG A 614 8.76 12.95 24.23
N LEU A 615 8.03 13.49 23.24
CA LEU A 615 7.41 14.81 23.34
C LEU A 615 6.26 14.82 24.35
N ALA A 616 5.46 13.75 24.38
CA ALA A 616 4.36 13.60 25.34
C ALA A 616 4.85 13.39 26.77
N GLU A 617 5.95 12.66 26.98
CA GLU A 617 6.57 12.44 28.29
C GLU A 617 7.38 13.65 28.81
N ALA A 618 7.72 14.60 27.93
CA ALA A 618 8.49 15.78 28.34
C ALA A 618 7.67 16.64 29.30
N PRO A 619 8.19 16.95 30.50
CA PRO A 619 7.48 17.77 31.47
C PRO A 619 7.10 19.09 30.81
N GLN A 620 5.80 19.41 30.78
CA GLN A 620 5.30 20.69 30.30
C GLN A 620 5.96 21.79 31.17
N ARG A 621 6.96 22.46 30.62
CA ARG A 621 7.55 23.63 31.29
C ARG A 621 6.43 24.65 31.43
N PRO A 622 6.07 25.09 32.66
CA PRO A 622 5.08 26.14 32.81
C PRO A 622 5.52 27.33 31.96
N PRO A 623 4.60 28.05 31.31
CA PRO A 623 4.93 29.18 30.47
C PRO A 623 5.76 30.15 31.32
N ARG A 624 7.07 30.19 31.06
CA ARG A 624 7.97 31.15 31.69
C ARG A 624 7.38 32.53 31.38
N ALA A 625 6.89 33.14 32.45
CA ALA A 625 6.19 34.38 32.45
C ALA A 625 6.87 35.40 31.55
N ARG A 626 6.20 35.81 30.49
CA ARG A 626 6.41 37.06 29.75
C ARG A 626 6.25 38.30 30.66
N LYS A 627 6.10 38.11 31.98
CA LYS A 627 5.89 39.15 32.98
C LYS A 627 7.15 39.89 33.44
N LEU A 628 8.37 39.51 33.04
CA LEU A 628 9.58 40.16 33.48
C LEU A 628 10.11 41.24 32.50
N LEU A 629 9.62 41.31 31.26
CA LEU A 629 10.04 42.36 30.32
C LEU A 629 9.15 43.62 30.36
N SER A 630 7.89 43.52 30.77
CA SER A 630 7.00 44.69 30.92
C SER A 630 7.27 45.51 32.19
N SER A 631 7.82 44.88 33.24
CA SER A 631 8.20 45.59 34.48
C SER A 631 9.55 46.29 34.42
N LEU A 632 10.42 45.93 33.45
CA LEU A 632 11.72 46.61 33.21
C LEU A 632 11.61 47.74 32.21
N LEU A 633 10.60 47.77 31.33
CA LEU A 633 10.34 48.88 30.40
C LEU A 633 9.42 49.95 30.96
N GLY A 634 8.69 49.69 32.07
CA GLY A 634 7.80 50.63 32.74
C GLY A 634 8.47 51.61 33.72
N ARG A 635 9.79 51.50 33.98
CA ARG A 635 10.50 52.37 34.93
C ARG A 635 11.40 53.44 34.31
N ARG A 636 11.37 53.70 33.02
CA ARG A 636 12.18 54.75 32.35
C ARG A 636 11.38 55.93 31.80
N SER A 637 10.11 56.08 32.14
CA SER A 637 9.29 57.19 31.63
C SER A 637 8.67 58.09 32.70
N ALA A 638 9.22 58.13 33.92
CA ALA A 638 8.71 59.02 34.97
C ALA A 638 9.87 59.78 35.63
N ASN A 639 10.57 60.61 34.87
CA ASN A 639 11.39 61.71 35.42
C ASN A 639 11.87 62.60 34.28
N LEU A 640 10.98 63.40 33.74
CA LEU A 640 11.31 64.64 33.00
C LEU A 640 10.01 65.49 32.87
N ASN A 641 9.56 66.07 34.00
CA ASN A 641 8.78 67.33 33.99
C ASN A 641 8.81 67.89 35.39
N GLY A 642 9.60 68.93 35.53
CA GLY A 642 9.69 69.76 36.71
C GLY A 642 10.45 71.05 36.45
N LYS A 643 9.74 72.06 35.95
CA LYS A 643 9.68 73.45 36.35
C LYS A 643 10.85 74.39 35.95
N PRO A 644 10.53 75.66 35.93
CA PRO A 644 9.31 76.41 35.75
C PRO A 644 9.21 77.15 34.42
#